data_a1037001ccc45a1e2221390bd956d0fe
#
_entry.id   a1037001ccc45a1e2221390bd956d0fe
#
_cell.length_a   1.000
_cell.length_b   1.000
_cell.length_c   1.000
_cell.angle_alpha   90.00
_cell.angle_beta   90.00
_cell.angle_gamma   90.00
#
_symmetry.space_group_name_H-M   'P 1'
#
loop_
_entity.id
_entity.type
_entity.pdbx_description
1 polymer ?
#
loop_
_entity_poly.entity_id
_entity_poly.type
_entity_poly.pdbx_seq_one_letter_code
_entity_poly.pdbx_strand_id
1 'polypeptide(L)'
;MITAESAFCSYFTSRGIRPETIAANGIRLSPPEETYRAVKALLPAIRWDYGNGYQRYRFLGDPALFPKNEKGQPIKAKAVKGSGNRAYFPIRPQQSPEELRAAKEDPAVPIVIVEGEADTLGVLQAEPNALVVGISGCWGWKSKKDPILPELRELAKPGRVAVLCPDSDWAVNPKVFQGWLALGTVLKQLGCSVQVVAIESESGKLGAGDYIHKFGASRWRSLPRIPLVEWESLGYKIHRSSLKKRGDTDNSRGSGAVRKTPVAKALIELALELGSLWHDSTGVGWIDFTVDGNLQTARIRSKRFRDFLSRVLWERERRSISSEGWSEAVGTLEGLARFNGPEREAYLRVGKHEDCIYIDLGTDDWRIVRVSPHGWEVIPYSDCPIRFYRSDCQLPLPIPIRGGSLEDLWRLLNFKEADRPLVIGWILSALTPDGAKPILALSGEKGSGKSSAATLLKRLTDPTKVSKASTVGDPRQVAAAAAGRWVLSFDNLTRLSSEQQDLLCCIATGAGYSHRTLYSDLEETFLEYRRPQILTGVDLVPTRSDLLDRCLIVRLERIPEEARLPEGELEAMTADLLPSIYGALLDLLVVALRNLPSIKPARLPRMADFARLCLAAGIPGFAEAYASNIETGCQAAVEANPLAAGILSLLEAHNGYWQGTTTELIRRLQELDPTNRDFQSLSARSVGKKLASSLRGDLAAVGVEVDQGRTGSQRYLILSRVEPQKTTPLPPLATSPNLDKPLNDSSVGEQSLPTVAQNASPARNNGATAESITSSTPPAVEKTPAVATINSKDHDTGSASRGLYTLEDAKSECPTKPSSLRGHQSSAVVTPTQLAQLEIPGLSQTEIVHLGGYEGISPWIWDGL
;
A
#
# COMPACT_ATOMS: atom_id res chain seq x y z
N MET A 1 41.04 -15.28 -47.62
CA MET A 1 40.59 -14.36 -46.59
C MET A 1 39.34 -13.61 -47.09
N ILE A 2 38.24 -13.66 -46.40
CA ILE A 2 37.04 -12.88 -46.77
C ILE A 2 37.38 -11.42 -46.52
N THR A 3 37.23 -10.54 -47.54
CA THR A 3 37.45 -9.10 -47.29
C THR A 3 36.38 -8.50 -46.39
N ALA A 4 36.69 -7.38 -45.74
CA ALA A 4 35.73 -6.69 -44.86
C ALA A 4 34.45 -6.24 -45.60
N GLU A 5 34.60 -5.87 -46.88
CA GLU A 5 33.48 -5.52 -47.76
C GLU A 5 32.61 -6.75 -48.07
N SER A 6 33.24 -7.90 -48.41
CA SER A 6 32.50 -9.14 -48.62
C SER A 6 31.76 -9.60 -47.37
N ALA A 7 32.37 -9.46 -46.18
CA ALA A 7 31.72 -9.76 -44.90
C ALA A 7 30.56 -8.79 -44.60
N PHE A 8 30.72 -7.49 -44.92
CA PHE A 8 29.68 -6.48 -44.82
C PHE A 8 28.47 -6.81 -45.70
N CYS A 9 28.70 -7.05 -46.99
CA CYS A 9 27.64 -7.40 -47.93
C CYS A 9 26.95 -8.70 -47.54
N SER A 10 27.73 -9.75 -47.19
CA SER A 10 27.19 -11.04 -46.76
C SER A 10 26.32 -10.96 -45.53
N TYR A 11 26.65 -10.06 -44.56
CA TYR A 11 25.88 -9.86 -43.35
C TYR A 11 24.44 -9.41 -43.62
N PHE A 12 24.22 -8.51 -44.59
CA PHE A 12 22.89 -8.01 -44.94
C PHE A 12 22.16 -8.91 -45.93
N THR A 13 22.88 -9.46 -46.94
CA THR A 13 22.28 -10.36 -47.91
C THR A 13 21.73 -11.62 -47.25
N SER A 14 22.49 -12.20 -46.31
CA SER A 14 22.07 -13.39 -45.57
C SER A 14 20.83 -13.16 -44.69
N ARG A 15 20.38 -11.90 -44.55
CA ARG A 15 19.18 -11.46 -43.80
C ARG A 15 18.12 -10.85 -44.70
N GLY A 16 18.28 -10.87 -46.00
CA GLY A 16 17.33 -10.32 -46.96
C GLY A 16 17.14 -8.81 -46.88
N ILE A 17 18.13 -8.08 -46.33
CA ILE A 17 18.09 -6.63 -46.21
C ILE A 17 18.53 -6.00 -47.51
N ARG A 18 17.69 -5.18 -48.10
CA ARG A 18 17.91 -4.56 -49.42
C ARG A 18 18.91 -3.41 -49.35
N PRO A 19 19.76 -3.24 -50.41
CA PRO A 19 20.76 -2.17 -50.46
C PRO A 19 20.17 -0.76 -50.26
N GLU A 20 18.97 -0.49 -50.79
CA GLU A 20 18.29 0.78 -50.63
C GLU A 20 17.94 1.08 -49.17
N THR A 21 17.56 0.03 -48.40
CA THR A 21 17.28 0.15 -46.95
C THR A 21 18.59 0.44 -46.20
N ILE A 22 19.71 -0.16 -46.57
CA ILE A 22 21.03 0.09 -45.95
C ILE A 22 21.44 1.54 -46.20
N ALA A 23 21.33 2.00 -47.45
CA ALA A 23 21.70 3.35 -47.87
C ALA A 23 20.84 4.43 -47.21
N ALA A 24 19.50 4.23 -47.13
CA ALA A 24 18.57 5.15 -46.50
C ALA A 24 18.88 5.35 -44.99
N ASN A 25 19.46 4.35 -44.33
CA ASN A 25 19.79 4.40 -42.91
C ASN A 25 21.25 4.78 -42.61
N GLY A 26 22.04 5.22 -43.62
CA GLY A 26 23.40 5.67 -43.44
C GLY A 26 24.33 4.58 -42.86
N ILE A 27 24.00 3.30 -43.07
CA ILE A 27 24.77 2.18 -42.56
C ILE A 27 25.97 1.96 -43.47
N ARG A 28 27.15 1.89 -42.89
CA ARG A 28 28.38 1.73 -43.67
C ARG A 28 29.42 0.84 -43.01
N LEU A 29 30.36 0.38 -43.79
CA LEU A 29 31.55 -0.29 -43.27
C LEU A 29 32.46 0.74 -42.61
N SER A 30 32.88 0.47 -41.40
CA SER A 30 33.87 1.21 -40.62
C SER A 30 35.20 0.45 -40.68
N PRO A 31 36.27 1.05 -41.20
CA PRO A 31 37.60 0.44 -41.21
C PRO A 31 38.13 0.31 -39.79
N PRO A 32 39.14 -0.58 -39.55
CA PRO A 32 39.67 -0.88 -38.22
C PRO A 32 40.14 0.36 -37.46
N GLU A 33 40.74 1.34 -38.13
CA GLU A 33 41.26 2.56 -37.49
C GLU A 33 40.14 3.46 -36.99
N GLU A 34 39.05 3.60 -37.76
CA GLU A 34 37.87 4.36 -37.34
C GLU A 34 37.17 3.67 -36.17
N THR A 35 37.00 2.36 -36.24
CA THR A 35 36.42 1.54 -35.20
C THR A 35 37.25 1.63 -33.92
N TYR A 36 38.58 1.63 -34.02
CA TYR A 36 39.45 1.79 -32.85
C TYR A 36 39.30 3.18 -32.19
N ARG A 37 39.24 4.24 -33.00
CA ARG A 37 39.00 5.61 -32.43
C ARG A 37 37.70 5.68 -31.69
N ALA A 38 36.63 5.06 -32.19
CA ALA A 38 35.29 5.11 -31.62
C ALA A 38 35.10 4.21 -30.38
N VAL A 39 35.50 2.94 -30.48
CA VAL A 39 35.15 1.90 -29.48
C VAL A 39 36.32 1.10 -28.94
N LYS A 40 37.55 1.50 -29.25
CA LYS A 40 38.83 0.86 -28.82
C LYS A 40 38.92 -0.61 -29.22
N ALA A 41 38.54 -0.92 -30.43
CA ALA A 41 38.69 -2.24 -31.06
C ALA A 41 39.23 -2.09 -32.47
N LEU A 42 40.42 -2.69 -32.76
CA LEU A 42 41.07 -2.61 -34.07
C LEU A 42 40.53 -3.74 -34.99
N LEU A 43 39.24 -3.60 -35.36
CA LEU A 43 38.50 -4.56 -36.17
C LEU A 43 37.61 -3.81 -37.17
N PRO A 44 37.38 -4.35 -38.37
CA PRO A 44 36.37 -3.83 -39.25
C PRO A 44 34.99 -4.02 -38.62
N ALA A 45 34.11 -3.06 -38.79
CA ALA A 45 32.78 -3.11 -38.18
C ALA A 45 31.69 -2.52 -39.09
N ILE A 46 30.45 -2.96 -38.89
CA ILE A 46 29.28 -2.27 -39.42
C ILE A 46 29.01 -1.11 -38.44
N ARG A 47 29.02 0.11 -38.94
CA ARG A 47 28.64 1.31 -38.22
C ARG A 47 27.16 1.58 -38.44
N TRP A 48 26.44 1.60 -37.36
CA TRP A 48 25.04 1.98 -37.27
C TRP A 48 24.94 3.40 -36.74
N ASP A 49 24.30 4.30 -37.49
CA ASP A 49 24.02 5.65 -37.06
C ASP A 49 22.55 5.74 -36.64
N TYR A 50 22.30 6.14 -35.40
CA TYR A 50 20.94 6.25 -34.82
C TYR A 50 20.35 7.65 -34.98
N GLY A 51 21.13 8.58 -35.63
CA GLY A 51 20.87 9.99 -35.50
C GLY A 51 21.34 10.55 -34.17
N ASN A 52 21.24 11.84 -33.96
CA ASN A 52 21.63 12.54 -32.74
C ASN A 52 23.04 12.26 -32.21
N GLY A 53 23.97 11.84 -33.10
CA GLY A 53 25.36 11.54 -32.74
C GLY A 53 25.59 10.21 -32.03
N TYR A 54 24.56 9.39 -31.79
CA TYR A 54 24.72 8.06 -31.22
C TYR A 54 25.09 7.07 -32.31
N GLN A 55 26.17 6.32 -32.08
CA GLN A 55 26.70 5.34 -33.02
C GLN A 55 27.01 4.02 -32.34
N ARG A 56 26.74 2.93 -33.06
CA ARG A 56 27.03 1.58 -32.57
C ARG A 56 27.81 0.84 -33.66
N TYR A 57 28.79 0.04 -33.23
CA TYR A 57 29.72 -0.67 -34.07
C TYR A 57 29.57 -2.17 -33.85
N ARG A 58 29.18 -2.91 -34.90
CA ARG A 58 29.10 -4.37 -34.87
C ARG A 58 30.32 -4.94 -35.58
N PHE A 59 31.15 -5.68 -34.86
CA PHE A 59 32.42 -6.22 -35.38
C PHE A 59 32.17 -7.28 -36.45
N LEU A 60 33.02 -7.27 -37.44
CA LEU A 60 33.07 -8.22 -38.54
C LEU A 60 34.38 -9.06 -38.45
N GLY A 61 34.34 -10.31 -38.92
CA GLY A 61 35.47 -11.22 -38.90
C GLY A 61 35.33 -12.34 -37.87
N ASP A 62 36.46 -12.94 -37.45
CA ASP A 62 36.48 -14.05 -36.51
C ASP A 62 36.06 -13.61 -35.10
N PRO A 63 35.00 -14.21 -34.49
CA PRO A 63 34.61 -13.93 -33.15
C PRO A 63 35.68 -14.16 -32.09
N ALA A 64 36.71 -14.97 -32.37
CA ALA A 64 37.81 -15.20 -31.45
C ALA A 64 38.65 -13.94 -31.21
N LEU A 65 38.66 -13.01 -32.21
CA LEU A 65 39.36 -11.73 -32.15
C LEU A 65 38.55 -10.61 -31.51
N PHE A 66 37.27 -10.84 -31.23
CA PHE A 66 36.39 -9.81 -30.64
C PHE A 66 36.78 -9.49 -29.18
N PRO A 67 36.61 -8.24 -28.76
CA PRO A 67 36.75 -7.90 -27.34
C PRO A 67 35.88 -8.82 -26.48
N LYS A 68 36.38 -9.20 -25.31
CA LYS A 68 35.66 -10.09 -24.38
C LYS A 68 35.07 -9.30 -23.21
N ASN A 69 33.93 -9.76 -22.69
CA ASN A 69 33.34 -9.24 -21.47
C ASN A 69 34.06 -9.83 -20.24
N GLU A 70 33.64 -9.42 -19.02
CA GLU A 70 34.18 -9.90 -17.74
C GLU A 70 34.08 -11.44 -17.57
N LYS A 71 33.18 -12.09 -18.30
CA LYS A 71 32.97 -13.54 -18.30
C LYS A 71 33.73 -14.26 -19.44
N GLY A 72 34.63 -13.56 -20.15
CA GLY A 72 35.40 -14.12 -21.22
C GLY A 72 34.65 -14.34 -22.54
N GLN A 73 33.39 -13.92 -22.67
CA GLN A 73 32.58 -14.10 -23.87
C GLN A 73 32.83 -12.98 -24.89
N PRO A 74 32.84 -13.25 -26.20
CA PRO A 74 33.07 -12.27 -27.24
C PRO A 74 31.92 -11.24 -27.30
N ILE A 75 32.27 -9.97 -27.28
CA ILE A 75 31.35 -8.85 -27.47
C ILE A 75 31.17 -8.62 -28.96
N LYS A 76 29.96 -8.86 -29.46
CA LYS A 76 29.68 -8.74 -30.93
C LYS A 76 29.48 -7.29 -31.39
N ALA A 77 29.06 -6.39 -30.52
CA ALA A 77 28.87 -4.98 -30.87
C ALA A 77 29.13 -4.07 -29.64
N LYS A 78 29.63 -2.84 -29.93
CA LYS A 78 29.86 -1.80 -28.91
C LYS A 78 29.29 -0.45 -29.36
N ALA A 79 28.76 0.31 -28.41
CA ALA A 79 28.49 1.75 -28.58
C ALA A 79 29.69 2.56 -28.06
N VAL A 80 29.76 3.84 -28.44
CA VAL A 80 30.75 4.77 -27.90
C VAL A 80 30.63 4.86 -26.38
N LYS A 81 31.78 4.85 -25.68
CA LYS A 81 31.78 4.86 -24.21
C LYS A 81 31.03 6.09 -23.64
N GLY A 82 30.10 5.85 -22.75
CA GLY A 82 29.34 6.92 -22.09
C GLY A 82 28.04 7.35 -22.82
N SER A 83 27.76 6.81 -24.01
CA SER A 83 26.56 7.20 -24.80
C SER A 83 25.24 6.55 -24.32
N GLY A 84 25.31 5.59 -23.40
CA GLY A 84 24.11 4.89 -22.87
C GLY A 84 23.46 3.94 -23.89
N ASN A 85 22.19 3.57 -23.63
CA ASN A 85 21.34 2.88 -24.61
C ASN A 85 20.44 3.91 -25.30
N ARG A 86 20.09 3.64 -26.56
CA ARG A 86 19.16 4.43 -27.36
C ARG A 86 18.26 3.52 -28.17
N ALA A 87 17.06 3.98 -28.47
CA ALA A 87 16.17 3.30 -29.41
C ALA A 87 16.59 3.62 -30.85
N TYR A 88 16.61 2.61 -31.72
CA TYR A 88 16.93 2.74 -33.13
C TYR A 88 15.67 2.95 -33.94
N PHE A 89 15.63 4.04 -34.75
CA PHE A 89 14.50 4.39 -35.61
C PHE A 89 14.94 4.33 -37.05
N PRO A 90 14.80 3.19 -37.73
CA PRO A 90 15.16 3.09 -39.12
C PRO A 90 14.18 3.84 -40.03
N ILE A 91 14.70 4.33 -41.16
CA ILE A 91 13.95 5.07 -42.17
C ILE A 91 13.72 4.16 -43.38
N ARG A 92 12.52 4.19 -43.97
CA ARG A 92 12.25 3.51 -45.26
C ARG A 92 12.92 4.28 -46.38
N PRO A 93 13.33 3.59 -47.43
CA PRO A 93 13.68 4.28 -48.67
C PRO A 93 12.53 5.22 -49.07
N GLN A 94 12.85 6.47 -49.38
CA GLN A 94 11.92 7.54 -49.76
C GLN A 94 11.06 8.13 -48.63
N GLN A 95 11.20 7.68 -47.40
CA GLN A 95 10.54 8.29 -46.25
C GLN A 95 11.22 9.58 -45.82
N SER A 96 10.47 10.67 -45.71
CA SER A 96 11.03 11.94 -45.25
C SER A 96 11.17 11.94 -43.70
N PRO A 97 12.07 12.80 -43.14
CA PRO A 97 12.16 13.01 -41.70
C PRO A 97 10.86 13.52 -41.07
N GLU A 98 10.06 14.27 -41.80
CA GLU A 98 8.78 14.81 -41.39
C GLU A 98 7.73 13.70 -41.24
N GLU A 99 7.68 12.78 -42.20
CA GLU A 99 6.81 11.60 -42.16
C GLU A 99 7.17 10.69 -40.96
N LEU A 100 8.48 10.49 -40.70
CA LEU A 100 8.89 9.75 -39.50
C LEU A 100 8.47 10.45 -38.20
N ARG A 101 8.58 11.79 -38.14
CA ARG A 101 8.14 12.56 -37.00
C ARG A 101 6.63 12.46 -36.81
N ALA A 102 5.84 12.64 -37.87
CA ALA A 102 4.40 12.48 -37.83
C ALA A 102 3.98 11.09 -37.34
N ALA A 103 4.64 10.01 -37.80
CA ALA A 103 4.37 8.66 -37.36
C ALA A 103 4.73 8.44 -35.87
N LYS A 104 5.71 9.15 -35.32
CA LYS A 104 6.01 9.11 -33.87
C LYS A 104 4.92 9.79 -33.05
N GLU A 105 4.32 10.83 -33.56
CA GLU A 105 3.31 11.63 -32.86
C GLU A 105 1.90 11.05 -32.96
N ASP A 106 1.57 10.36 -34.05
CA ASP A 106 0.24 9.80 -34.29
C ASP A 106 0.01 8.49 -33.50
N PRO A 107 -0.91 8.47 -32.52
CA PRO A 107 -1.22 7.25 -31.77
C PRO A 107 -1.95 6.17 -32.60
N ALA A 108 -2.51 6.50 -33.75
CA ALA A 108 -3.12 5.53 -34.65
C ALA A 108 -2.08 4.65 -35.38
N VAL A 109 -0.84 5.13 -35.50
CA VAL A 109 0.26 4.36 -36.09
C VAL A 109 0.80 3.37 -35.06
N PRO A 110 0.67 2.04 -35.27
CA PRO A 110 1.19 1.06 -34.33
C PRO A 110 2.73 1.10 -34.28
N ILE A 111 3.27 0.82 -33.11
CA ILE A 111 4.72 0.64 -32.91
C ILE A 111 5.05 -0.84 -32.89
N VAL A 112 6.14 -1.22 -33.56
CA VAL A 112 6.68 -2.59 -33.56
C VAL A 112 8.10 -2.55 -33.00
N ILE A 113 8.30 -3.16 -31.82
CA ILE A 113 9.58 -3.14 -31.10
C ILE A 113 10.30 -4.46 -31.31
N VAL A 114 11.56 -4.39 -31.79
CA VAL A 114 12.34 -5.53 -32.26
C VAL A 114 13.73 -5.56 -31.61
N GLU A 115 14.28 -6.75 -31.37
CA GLU A 115 15.62 -6.92 -30.80
C GLU A 115 16.70 -6.84 -31.92
N GLY A 116 17.63 -5.91 -31.78
CA GLY A 116 18.78 -5.77 -32.68
C GLY A 116 18.50 -4.98 -33.95
N GLU A 117 19.55 -4.34 -34.49
CA GLU A 117 19.44 -3.39 -35.61
C GLU A 117 19.07 -4.08 -36.93
N ALA A 118 19.68 -5.24 -37.21
CA ALA A 118 19.43 -5.95 -38.47
C ALA A 118 18.03 -6.54 -38.56
N ASP A 119 17.54 -7.13 -37.45
CA ASP A 119 16.16 -7.64 -37.35
C ASP A 119 15.14 -6.53 -37.48
N THR A 120 15.44 -5.34 -36.92
CA THR A 120 14.63 -4.14 -37.08
C THR A 120 14.47 -3.72 -38.53
N LEU A 121 15.55 -3.78 -39.37
CA LEU A 121 15.47 -3.50 -40.80
C LEU A 121 14.64 -4.55 -41.55
N GLY A 122 14.79 -5.83 -41.21
CA GLY A 122 13.96 -6.89 -41.78
C GLY A 122 12.47 -6.67 -41.53
N VAL A 123 12.10 -6.32 -40.30
CA VAL A 123 10.70 -5.99 -39.91
C VAL A 123 10.23 -4.70 -40.59
N LEU A 124 11.10 -3.68 -40.72
CA LEU A 124 10.77 -2.43 -41.43
C LEU A 124 10.34 -2.71 -42.90
N GLN A 125 10.97 -3.66 -43.55
CA GLN A 125 10.62 -4.05 -44.93
C GLN A 125 9.30 -4.83 -45.00
N ALA A 126 8.92 -5.50 -43.91
CA ALA A 126 7.73 -6.34 -43.87
C ALA A 126 6.49 -5.61 -43.32
N GLU A 127 6.66 -4.54 -42.57
CA GLU A 127 5.54 -3.81 -41.85
C GLU A 127 5.42 -2.37 -42.39
N PRO A 128 4.82 -2.15 -43.60
CA PRO A 128 4.81 -0.84 -44.22
C PRO A 128 4.03 0.23 -43.45
N ASN A 129 3.04 -0.16 -42.64
CA ASN A 129 2.10 0.73 -41.95
C ASN A 129 2.43 0.91 -40.46
N ALA A 130 3.58 0.44 -39.99
CA ALA A 130 3.95 0.55 -38.57
C ALA A 130 5.23 1.38 -38.39
N LEU A 131 5.37 2.02 -37.25
CA LEU A 131 6.63 2.60 -36.79
C LEU A 131 7.46 1.47 -36.17
N VAL A 132 8.57 1.09 -36.84
CA VAL A 132 9.45 0.03 -36.35
C VAL A 132 10.58 0.62 -35.51
N VAL A 133 10.81 0.03 -34.32
CA VAL A 133 11.80 0.52 -33.36
C VAL A 133 12.70 -0.62 -32.92
N GLY A 134 14.00 -0.41 -32.98
CA GLY A 134 15.03 -1.35 -32.56
C GLY A 134 15.51 -1.10 -31.13
N ILE A 135 15.68 -2.16 -30.34
CA ILE A 135 16.34 -2.11 -29.03
C ILE A 135 17.57 -3.00 -29.00
N SER A 136 18.60 -2.60 -28.25
CA SER A 136 19.87 -3.32 -28.19
C SER A 136 19.85 -4.49 -27.19
N GLY A 137 19.09 -5.54 -27.49
CA GLY A 137 18.88 -6.70 -26.61
C GLY A 137 17.62 -6.57 -25.74
N CYS A 138 17.12 -7.70 -25.21
CA CYS A 138 15.85 -7.79 -24.48
C CYS A 138 15.72 -6.88 -23.23
N TRP A 139 16.82 -6.34 -22.71
CA TRP A 139 16.87 -5.33 -21.64
C TRP A 139 17.37 -3.96 -22.13
N GLY A 140 17.58 -3.79 -23.43
CA GLY A 140 18.10 -2.56 -24.04
C GLY A 140 17.12 -1.37 -24.03
N TRP A 141 15.89 -1.57 -23.60
CA TRP A 141 14.83 -0.57 -23.52
C TRP A 141 14.89 0.33 -22.28
N LYS A 142 15.85 0.09 -21.38
CA LYS A 142 16.08 0.89 -20.16
C LYS A 142 17.56 1.19 -19.95
N SER A 143 17.86 2.17 -19.10
CA SER A 143 19.22 2.53 -18.69
C SER A 143 19.36 2.49 -17.16
N LYS A 144 20.59 2.69 -16.65
CA LYS A 144 20.78 2.84 -15.18
C LYS A 144 20.10 4.08 -14.61
N LYS A 145 19.84 5.09 -15.45
CA LYS A 145 19.26 6.37 -15.04
C LYS A 145 17.74 6.43 -15.30
N ASP A 146 17.28 5.72 -16.33
CA ASP A 146 15.89 5.81 -16.79
C ASP A 146 15.24 4.42 -16.76
N PRO A 147 14.09 4.26 -16.11
CA PRO A 147 13.33 3.00 -16.06
C PRO A 147 12.80 2.56 -17.44
N ILE A 148 12.67 3.49 -18.38
CA ILE A 148 12.39 3.27 -19.79
C ILE A 148 13.12 4.35 -20.59
N LEU A 149 13.64 4.01 -21.77
CA LEU A 149 14.29 5.01 -22.65
C LEU A 149 13.33 6.16 -22.96
N PRO A 150 13.80 7.43 -22.90
CA PRO A 150 12.96 8.60 -23.19
C PRO A 150 12.22 8.48 -24.52
N GLU A 151 12.90 8.00 -25.55
CA GLU A 151 12.33 7.82 -26.90
C GLU A 151 11.15 6.83 -26.91
N LEU A 152 11.21 5.75 -26.12
CA LEU A 152 10.11 4.79 -25.99
C LEU A 152 8.95 5.35 -25.13
N ARG A 153 9.27 6.16 -24.12
CA ARG A 153 8.27 6.85 -23.30
C ARG A 153 7.46 7.83 -24.12
N GLU A 154 8.09 8.62 -25.00
CA GLU A 154 7.42 9.56 -25.91
C GLU A 154 6.47 8.87 -26.89
N LEU A 155 6.84 7.64 -27.32
CA LEU A 155 6.01 6.83 -28.20
C LEU A 155 4.81 6.19 -27.49
N ALA A 156 4.90 5.94 -26.18
CA ALA A 156 3.83 5.31 -25.41
C ALA A 156 2.69 6.31 -25.16
N LYS A 157 1.63 6.20 -25.93
CA LYS A 157 0.45 7.06 -25.87
C LYS A 157 -0.80 6.21 -25.54
N PRO A 158 -1.79 6.76 -24.82
CA PRO A 158 -3.02 6.05 -24.54
C PRO A 158 -3.70 5.52 -25.82
N GLY A 159 -4.07 4.25 -25.81
CA GLY A 159 -4.72 3.58 -26.95
C GLY A 159 -3.78 3.13 -28.09
N ARG A 160 -2.52 3.56 -28.10
CA ARG A 160 -1.57 3.14 -29.14
C ARG A 160 -1.27 1.65 -29.07
N VAL A 161 -1.30 0.99 -30.22
CA VAL A 161 -0.93 -0.43 -30.30
C VAL A 161 0.59 -0.58 -30.29
N ALA A 162 1.11 -1.35 -29.33
CA ALA A 162 2.53 -1.70 -29.23
C ALA A 162 2.69 -3.21 -29.44
N VAL A 163 3.42 -3.59 -30.50
CA VAL A 163 3.68 -4.98 -30.85
C VAL A 163 5.12 -5.30 -30.46
N LEU A 164 5.31 -6.26 -29.58
CA LEU A 164 6.62 -6.73 -29.13
C LEU A 164 7.04 -7.96 -29.95
N CYS A 165 8.27 -7.97 -30.40
CA CYS A 165 8.82 -9.05 -31.23
C CYS A 165 10.08 -9.66 -30.57
N PRO A 166 9.90 -10.50 -29.51
CA PRO A 166 11.02 -11.24 -28.92
C PRO A 166 11.60 -12.25 -29.92
N ASP A 167 12.90 -12.49 -29.85
CA ASP A 167 13.54 -13.59 -30.57
C ASP A 167 12.98 -14.94 -30.06
N SER A 168 13.00 -15.98 -30.90
CA SER A 168 12.39 -17.28 -30.58
C SER A 168 12.91 -17.95 -29.30
N ASP A 169 14.07 -17.52 -28.79
CA ASP A 169 14.64 -18.04 -27.54
C ASP A 169 13.87 -17.57 -26.27
N TRP A 170 12.84 -16.72 -26.40
CA TRP A 170 11.93 -16.38 -25.29
C TRP A 170 11.29 -17.63 -24.65
N ALA A 171 11.02 -18.67 -25.45
CA ALA A 171 10.41 -19.91 -24.99
C ALA A 171 11.36 -20.81 -24.17
N VAL A 172 12.67 -20.65 -24.33
CA VAL A 172 13.70 -21.49 -23.67
C VAL A 172 14.58 -20.71 -22.70
N ASN A 173 14.61 -19.38 -22.82
CA ASN A 173 15.43 -18.49 -21.99
C ASN A 173 14.55 -17.58 -21.11
N PRO A 174 14.40 -17.90 -19.81
CA PRO A 174 13.58 -17.10 -18.91
C PRO A 174 13.96 -15.62 -18.82
N LYS A 175 15.25 -15.29 -19.02
CA LYS A 175 15.72 -13.90 -18.97
C LYS A 175 15.23 -13.07 -20.16
N VAL A 176 15.12 -13.69 -21.34
CA VAL A 176 14.57 -13.04 -22.53
C VAL A 176 13.08 -12.83 -22.33
N PHE A 177 12.35 -13.87 -21.90
CA PHE A 177 10.94 -13.77 -21.57
C PHE A 177 10.66 -12.63 -20.57
N GLN A 178 11.37 -12.62 -19.44
CA GLN A 178 11.21 -11.58 -18.39
C GLN A 178 11.53 -10.17 -18.91
N GLY A 179 12.56 -10.02 -19.75
CA GLY A 179 12.93 -8.72 -20.31
C GLY A 179 11.83 -8.11 -21.16
N TRP A 180 11.20 -8.92 -22.01
CA TRP A 180 10.10 -8.49 -22.87
C TRP A 180 8.78 -8.30 -22.12
N LEU A 181 8.50 -9.17 -21.14
CA LEU A 181 7.33 -9.03 -20.27
C LEU A 181 7.39 -7.72 -19.47
N ALA A 182 8.57 -7.39 -18.93
CA ALA A 182 8.75 -6.14 -18.19
C ALA A 182 8.55 -4.91 -19.08
N LEU A 183 9.06 -4.92 -20.35
CA LEU A 183 8.80 -3.85 -21.30
C LEU A 183 7.30 -3.72 -21.61
N GLY A 184 6.64 -4.84 -21.87
CA GLY A 184 5.20 -4.87 -22.17
C GLY A 184 4.37 -4.32 -21.02
N THR A 185 4.70 -4.68 -19.79
CA THR A 185 4.04 -4.17 -18.57
C THR A 185 4.19 -2.65 -18.44
N VAL A 186 5.39 -2.11 -18.64
CA VAL A 186 5.63 -0.66 -18.61
C VAL A 186 4.86 0.08 -19.71
N LEU A 187 4.83 -0.44 -20.95
CA LEU A 187 4.08 0.16 -22.03
C LEU A 187 2.55 0.13 -21.77
N LYS A 188 2.05 -0.96 -21.18
CA LYS A 188 0.64 -1.06 -20.76
C LYS A 188 0.32 -0.04 -19.68
N GLN A 189 1.20 0.17 -18.70
CA GLN A 189 1.04 1.19 -17.66
C GLN A 189 1.03 2.62 -18.21
N LEU A 190 1.72 2.84 -19.34
CA LEU A 190 1.70 4.11 -20.06
C LEU A 190 0.50 4.25 -21.01
N GLY A 191 -0.45 3.31 -20.97
CA GLY A 191 -1.70 3.37 -21.74
C GLY A 191 -1.70 2.69 -23.09
N CYS A 192 -0.62 1.98 -23.48
CA CYS A 192 -0.59 1.25 -24.75
C CYS A 192 -1.41 -0.05 -24.70
N SER A 193 -2.02 -0.42 -25.83
CA SER A 193 -2.52 -1.78 -26.08
C SER A 193 -1.38 -2.67 -26.52
N VAL A 194 -0.92 -3.58 -25.66
CA VAL A 194 0.31 -4.38 -25.92
C VAL A 194 0.00 -5.76 -26.42
N GLN A 195 0.61 -6.13 -27.54
CA GLN A 195 0.55 -7.45 -28.18
C GLN A 195 1.96 -8.01 -28.37
N VAL A 196 2.09 -9.31 -28.51
CA VAL A 196 3.37 -10.00 -28.73
C VAL A 196 3.27 -10.91 -29.92
N VAL A 197 4.27 -10.85 -30.81
CA VAL A 197 4.47 -11.84 -31.88
C VAL A 197 5.38 -12.93 -31.34
N ALA A 198 4.82 -14.09 -31.00
CA ALA A 198 5.59 -15.22 -30.48
C ALA A 198 6.20 -16.02 -31.66
N ILE A 199 7.48 -15.80 -31.93
CA ILE A 199 8.21 -16.55 -32.94
C ILE A 199 8.57 -17.92 -32.37
N GLU A 200 8.17 -18.98 -33.04
CA GLU A 200 8.56 -20.35 -32.72
C GLU A 200 9.69 -20.81 -33.59
N SER A 201 10.63 -21.59 -33.07
CA SER A 201 11.74 -22.18 -33.81
C SER A 201 12.02 -23.57 -33.29
N GLU A 202 12.05 -24.55 -34.21
CA GLU A 202 12.43 -25.94 -33.93
C GLU A 202 13.94 -26.12 -33.79
N SER A 203 14.74 -25.20 -34.38
CA SER A 203 16.20 -25.32 -34.41
C SER A 203 16.88 -23.98 -34.11
N GLY A 204 17.27 -23.78 -32.84
CA GLY A 204 18.09 -22.64 -32.42
C GLY A 204 17.37 -21.30 -32.31
N LYS A 205 18.14 -20.24 -32.05
CA LYS A 205 17.63 -18.89 -31.93
C LYS A 205 17.33 -18.30 -33.32
N LEU A 206 16.10 -17.76 -33.45
CA LEU A 206 15.63 -17.11 -34.70
C LEU A 206 15.10 -15.73 -34.34
N GLY A 207 15.65 -14.66 -34.91
CA GLY A 207 15.17 -13.30 -34.78
C GLY A 207 14.01 -12.98 -35.72
N ALA A 208 13.35 -11.86 -35.51
CA ALA A 208 12.23 -11.41 -36.34
C ALA A 208 12.62 -11.19 -37.80
N GLY A 209 13.78 -10.58 -38.05
CA GLY A 209 14.32 -10.36 -39.40
C GLY A 209 14.72 -11.66 -40.08
N ASP A 210 15.40 -12.56 -39.38
CA ASP A 210 15.75 -13.88 -39.85
C ASP A 210 14.51 -14.72 -40.20
N TYR A 211 13.43 -14.61 -39.42
CA TYR A 211 12.15 -15.26 -39.72
C TYR A 211 11.53 -14.75 -41.00
N ILE A 212 11.51 -13.43 -41.20
CA ILE A 212 11.00 -12.80 -42.43
C ILE A 212 11.80 -13.21 -43.65
N HIS A 213 13.13 -13.24 -43.52
CA HIS A 213 13.99 -13.70 -44.60
C HIS A 213 13.72 -15.15 -44.99
N LYS A 214 13.54 -16.03 -44.02
CA LYS A 214 13.32 -17.47 -44.24
C LYS A 214 11.92 -17.80 -44.77
N PHE A 215 10.89 -17.15 -44.27
CA PHE A 215 9.50 -17.54 -44.51
C PHE A 215 8.66 -16.48 -45.25
N GLY A 216 9.24 -15.31 -45.51
CA GLY A 216 8.62 -14.22 -46.27
C GLY A 216 7.72 -13.30 -45.43
N ALA A 217 7.56 -12.06 -45.92
CA ALA A 217 6.75 -11.03 -45.24
C ALA A 217 5.26 -11.37 -45.09
N SER A 218 4.70 -12.13 -46.02
CA SER A 218 3.29 -12.57 -45.91
C SER A 218 3.08 -13.52 -44.75
N ARG A 219 3.99 -14.46 -44.53
CA ARG A 219 3.96 -15.41 -43.44
C ARG A 219 4.16 -14.69 -42.08
N TRP A 220 5.08 -13.71 -42.05
CA TRP A 220 5.28 -12.86 -40.90
C TRP A 220 3.98 -12.14 -40.45
N ARG A 221 3.31 -11.50 -41.40
CA ARG A 221 2.06 -10.76 -41.12
C ARG A 221 0.89 -11.65 -40.69
N SER A 222 0.93 -12.95 -41.05
CA SER A 222 -0.08 -13.92 -40.61
C SER A 222 0.19 -14.54 -39.24
N LEU A 223 1.35 -14.23 -38.58
CA LEU A 223 1.59 -14.68 -37.23
C LEU A 223 0.59 -14.09 -36.25
N PRO A 224 0.09 -14.88 -35.29
CA PRO A 224 -0.85 -14.39 -34.29
C PRO A 224 -0.17 -13.30 -33.43
N ARG A 225 -0.92 -12.22 -33.21
CA ARG A 225 -0.54 -11.16 -32.27
C ARG A 225 -1.28 -11.41 -30.96
N ILE A 226 -0.57 -11.98 -30.00
CA ILE A 226 -1.12 -12.47 -28.74
C ILE A 226 -1.18 -11.30 -27.75
N PRO A 227 -2.32 -11.03 -27.06
CA PRO A 227 -2.36 -10.06 -25.98
C PRO A 227 -1.31 -10.36 -24.90
N LEU A 228 -0.70 -9.31 -24.32
CA LEU A 228 0.40 -9.47 -23.35
C LEU A 228 0.06 -10.44 -22.22
N VAL A 229 -1.18 -10.39 -21.69
CA VAL A 229 -1.63 -11.26 -20.57
C VAL A 229 -1.68 -12.74 -20.98
N GLU A 230 -2.12 -13.03 -22.20
CA GLU A 230 -2.16 -14.39 -22.72
C GLU A 230 -0.74 -14.92 -22.98
N TRP A 231 0.14 -14.07 -23.56
CA TRP A 231 1.53 -14.42 -23.78
C TRP A 231 2.29 -14.65 -22.47
N GLU A 232 2.02 -13.85 -21.45
CA GLU A 232 2.52 -14.00 -20.09
C GLU A 232 2.16 -15.40 -19.55
N SER A 233 0.88 -15.76 -19.62
CA SER A 233 0.38 -17.07 -19.18
C SER A 233 1.02 -18.22 -19.96
N LEU A 234 1.17 -18.05 -21.27
CA LEU A 234 1.82 -19.03 -22.15
C LEU A 234 3.30 -19.21 -21.78
N GLY A 235 4.04 -18.11 -21.58
CA GLY A 235 5.45 -18.14 -21.21
C GLY A 235 5.69 -18.85 -19.88
N TYR A 236 4.87 -18.55 -18.87
CA TYR A 236 4.96 -19.27 -17.59
C TYR A 236 4.64 -20.77 -17.71
N LYS A 237 3.66 -21.16 -18.54
CA LYS A 237 3.38 -22.58 -18.83
C LYS A 237 4.56 -23.28 -19.51
N ILE A 238 5.17 -22.67 -20.52
CA ILE A 238 6.31 -23.22 -21.27
C ILE A 238 7.53 -23.37 -20.37
N HIS A 239 7.89 -22.35 -19.60
CA HIS A 239 9.02 -22.43 -18.68
C HIS A 239 8.81 -23.44 -17.57
N ARG A 240 7.56 -23.61 -17.08
CA ARG A 240 7.18 -24.63 -16.11
C ARG A 240 7.29 -26.06 -16.66
N SER A 241 6.94 -26.29 -17.94
CA SER A 241 7.03 -27.60 -18.60
C SER A 241 8.45 -27.98 -18.98
N SER A 242 9.29 -27.02 -19.32
CA SER A 242 10.70 -27.25 -19.66
C SER A 242 11.53 -27.71 -18.45
N LEU A 243 11.17 -27.29 -17.24
CA LEU A 243 11.77 -27.75 -15.99
C LEU A 243 11.40 -29.20 -15.66
N LYS A 244 10.17 -29.63 -16.01
CA LYS A 244 9.76 -31.05 -15.87
C LYS A 244 10.51 -31.97 -16.83
N LYS A 245 10.79 -31.57 -18.08
CA LYS A 245 11.51 -32.39 -19.05
C LYS A 245 13.01 -32.55 -18.77
N ARG A 246 13.63 -31.62 -18.03
CA ARG A 246 15.04 -31.74 -17.60
C ARG A 246 15.24 -32.69 -16.42
N GLY A 247 14.19 -33.03 -15.68
CA GLY A 247 14.25 -33.99 -14.58
C GLY A 247 14.26 -35.46 -15.02
N ASP A 248 13.79 -35.79 -16.26
CA ASP A 248 13.59 -37.18 -16.70
C ASP A 248 14.70 -37.74 -17.61
N THR A 249 15.70 -36.92 -18.03
CA THR A 249 16.72 -37.37 -18.99
C THR A 249 18.13 -37.58 -18.42
N ASP A 250 18.32 -37.37 -17.10
CA ASP A 250 19.69 -37.47 -16.53
C ASP A 250 19.89 -38.58 -15.50
N ASN A 251 19.30 -39.77 -15.78
CA ASN A 251 19.49 -40.94 -14.94
C ASN A 251 20.25 -42.07 -15.67
N SER A 252 21.34 -41.72 -16.36
CA SER A 252 22.33 -42.74 -16.77
C SER A 252 23.70 -42.08 -17.05
N ARG A 253 24.60 -42.10 -16.08
CA ARG A 253 26.02 -42.41 -16.08
C ARG A 253 26.85 -41.67 -15.04
N GLY A 254 27.49 -42.42 -14.15
CA GLY A 254 28.80 -42.06 -13.60
C GLY A 254 28.82 -41.32 -12.27
N SER A 255 29.27 -41.99 -11.24
CA SER A 255 29.69 -41.51 -9.95
C SER A 255 30.54 -40.24 -9.99
N GLY A 256 29.87 -39.09 -9.85
CA GLY A 256 30.45 -37.80 -9.52
C GLY A 256 29.46 -37.10 -8.62
N ALA A 257 29.84 -36.79 -7.41
CA ALA A 257 28.99 -36.08 -6.45
C ALA A 257 28.52 -34.76 -7.06
N VAL A 258 27.26 -34.73 -7.54
CA VAL A 258 26.59 -33.49 -7.97
C VAL A 258 26.56 -32.56 -6.78
N ARG A 259 27.33 -31.50 -6.83
CA ARG A 259 27.23 -30.40 -5.84
C ARG A 259 25.80 -29.88 -5.90
N LYS A 260 24.96 -30.26 -4.94
CA LYS A 260 23.58 -29.74 -4.79
C LYS A 260 23.64 -28.21 -4.71
N THR A 261 22.86 -27.54 -5.55
CA THR A 261 22.69 -26.06 -5.49
C THR A 261 22.43 -25.61 -4.06
N PRO A 262 23.11 -24.58 -3.55
CA PRO A 262 22.82 -24.06 -2.20
C PRO A 262 21.33 -23.74 -2.05
N VAL A 263 20.76 -24.05 -0.88
CA VAL A 263 19.33 -23.87 -0.61
C VAL A 263 18.89 -22.42 -0.86
N ALA A 264 19.72 -21.44 -0.44
CA ALA A 264 19.44 -20.04 -0.67
C ALA A 264 19.28 -19.68 -2.16
N LYS A 265 20.17 -20.19 -3.02
CA LYS A 265 20.11 -19.98 -4.46
C LYS A 265 18.85 -20.59 -5.07
N ALA A 266 18.47 -21.80 -4.66
CA ALA A 266 17.25 -22.45 -5.12
C ALA A 266 16.00 -21.63 -4.71
N LEU A 267 15.96 -21.10 -3.49
CA LEU A 267 14.85 -20.27 -3.01
C LEU A 267 14.75 -18.96 -3.79
N ILE A 268 15.87 -18.30 -4.09
CA ILE A 268 15.89 -17.07 -4.87
C ILE A 268 15.38 -17.33 -6.30
N GLU A 269 15.86 -18.40 -6.93
CA GLU A 269 15.42 -18.79 -8.26
C GLU A 269 13.93 -19.14 -8.31
N LEU A 270 13.43 -19.88 -7.32
CA LEU A 270 12.00 -20.17 -7.18
C LEU A 270 11.15 -18.92 -6.95
N ALA A 271 11.60 -18.03 -6.09
CA ALA A 271 10.88 -16.78 -5.81
C ALA A 271 10.78 -15.89 -7.07
N LEU A 272 11.86 -15.78 -7.84
CA LEU A 272 11.90 -15.01 -9.08
C LEU A 272 11.14 -15.69 -10.23
N GLU A 273 11.00 -17.01 -10.18
CA GLU A 273 10.20 -17.77 -11.14
C GLU A 273 8.70 -17.66 -10.87
N LEU A 274 8.30 -17.73 -9.59
CA LEU A 274 6.92 -17.87 -9.18
C LEU A 274 6.24 -16.57 -8.77
N GLY A 275 7.01 -15.48 -8.64
CA GLY A 275 6.47 -14.21 -8.16
C GLY A 275 7.13 -12.98 -8.75
N SER A 276 6.48 -11.84 -8.50
CA SER A 276 6.94 -10.52 -8.91
C SER A 276 7.34 -9.72 -7.67
N LEU A 277 8.60 -9.27 -7.60
CA LEU A 277 9.14 -8.50 -6.50
C LEU A 277 8.83 -7.00 -6.67
N TRP A 278 8.51 -6.34 -5.59
CA TRP A 278 8.30 -4.91 -5.52
C TRP A 278 8.57 -4.40 -4.08
N HIS A 279 8.57 -3.09 -3.85
CA HIS A 279 8.77 -2.49 -2.53
C HIS A 279 7.76 -1.38 -2.28
N ASP A 280 7.47 -1.09 -0.99
CA ASP A 280 6.68 0.07 -0.61
C ASP A 280 7.57 1.32 -0.42
N SER A 281 6.93 2.47 -0.15
CA SER A 281 7.60 3.76 0.06
C SER A 281 8.58 3.75 1.24
N THR A 282 8.42 2.82 2.19
CA THR A 282 9.33 2.63 3.32
C THR A 282 10.50 1.69 3.00
N GLY A 283 10.53 1.12 1.77
CA GLY A 283 11.55 0.20 1.31
C GLY A 283 11.38 -1.24 1.79
N VAL A 284 10.22 -1.60 2.36
CA VAL A 284 9.91 -3.00 2.69
C VAL A 284 9.70 -3.78 1.41
N GLY A 285 10.34 -4.94 1.30
CA GLY A 285 10.22 -5.84 0.15
C GLY A 285 8.96 -6.69 0.21
N TRP A 286 8.25 -6.73 -0.92
CA TRP A 286 7.02 -7.48 -1.14
C TRP A 286 7.13 -8.39 -2.34
N ILE A 287 6.27 -9.39 -2.38
CA ILE A 287 6.15 -10.30 -3.51
C ILE A 287 4.68 -10.63 -3.80
N ASP A 288 4.33 -10.56 -5.08
CA ASP A 288 3.08 -11.09 -5.62
C ASP A 288 3.34 -12.49 -6.17
N PHE A 289 2.57 -13.50 -5.76
CA PHE A 289 2.72 -14.89 -6.19
C PHE A 289 1.36 -15.59 -6.26
N THR A 290 1.26 -16.68 -7.03
CA THR A 290 0.00 -17.39 -7.23
C THR A 290 -0.01 -18.71 -6.48
N VAL A 291 -1.08 -18.95 -5.73
CA VAL A 291 -1.34 -20.20 -5.01
C VAL A 291 -2.69 -20.75 -5.46
N ASP A 292 -2.71 -21.95 -5.99
CA ASP A 292 -3.92 -22.66 -6.45
C ASP A 292 -4.82 -21.80 -7.37
N GLY A 293 -4.18 -21.00 -8.25
CA GLY A 293 -4.84 -20.11 -9.20
C GLY A 293 -5.14 -18.70 -8.67
N ASN A 294 -5.04 -18.46 -7.36
CA ASN A 294 -5.31 -17.15 -6.75
C ASN A 294 -4.03 -16.34 -6.56
N LEU A 295 -4.02 -15.12 -7.08
CA LEU A 295 -2.95 -14.15 -6.82
C LEU A 295 -2.93 -13.82 -5.33
N GLN A 296 -1.76 -13.69 -4.74
CA GLN A 296 -1.55 -13.34 -3.33
C GLN A 296 -0.37 -12.39 -3.22
N THR A 297 -0.43 -11.52 -2.22
CA THR A 297 0.66 -10.59 -1.88
C THR A 297 1.14 -10.85 -0.46
N ALA A 298 2.44 -10.90 -0.26
CA ALA A 298 3.03 -11.07 1.07
C ALA A 298 4.36 -10.31 1.20
N ARG A 299 4.71 -9.95 2.44
CA ARG A 299 6.08 -9.50 2.74
C ARG A 299 7.05 -10.63 2.48
N ILE A 300 8.21 -10.35 1.91
CA ILE A 300 9.25 -11.35 1.63
C ILE A 300 9.68 -12.09 2.91
N ARG A 301 9.72 -11.40 4.06
CA ARG A 301 10.03 -12.01 5.38
C ARG A 301 8.88 -12.77 6.04
N SER A 302 7.67 -12.76 5.47
CA SER A 302 6.51 -13.34 6.12
C SER A 302 6.58 -14.87 6.21
N LYS A 303 5.94 -15.41 7.26
CA LYS A 303 5.75 -16.86 7.42
C LYS A 303 5.01 -17.44 6.22
N ARG A 304 3.97 -16.75 5.73
CA ARG A 304 3.14 -17.18 4.59
C ARG A 304 3.99 -17.45 3.34
N PHE A 305 4.88 -16.54 2.99
CA PHE A 305 5.76 -16.71 1.83
C PHE A 305 6.80 -17.80 2.06
N ARG A 306 7.34 -17.92 3.28
CA ARG A 306 8.24 -19.00 3.65
C ARG A 306 7.56 -20.36 3.51
N ASP A 307 6.34 -20.52 4.01
CA ASP A 307 5.58 -21.77 3.96
C ASP A 307 5.25 -22.14 2.50
N PHE A 308 4.90 -21.16 1.66
CA PHE A 308 4.71 -21.34 0.23
C PHE A 308 5.99 -21.87 -0.46
N LEU A 309 7.11 -21.20 -0.27
CA LEU A 309 8.38 -21.67 -0.86
C LEU A 309 8.83 -23.01 -0.29
N SER A 310 8.55 -23.29 1.00
CA SER A 310 8.84 -24.58 1.62
C SER A 310 8.07 -25.70 0.93
N ARG A 311 6.77 -25.51 0.68
CA ARG A 311 5.92 -26.44 -0.06
C ARG A 311 6.46 -26.69 -1.46
N VAL A 312 6.72 -25.62 -2.21
CA VAL A 312 7.18 -25.74 -3.60
C VAL A 312 8.56 -26.39 -3.70
N LEU A 313 9.51 -26.04 -2.82
CA LEU A 313 10.84 -26.65 -2.80
C LEU A 313 10.75 -28.14 -2.46
N TRP A 314 9.89 -28.51 -1.51
CA TRP A 314 9.66 -29.91 -1.16
C TRP A 314 8.98 -30.69 -2.30
N GLU A 315 7.98 -30.14 -2.93
CA GLU A 315 7.29 -30.77 -4.07
C GLU A 315 8.23 -31.03 -5.23
N ARG A 316 9.11 -30.05 -5.55
CA ARG A 316 10.01 -30.10 -6.71
C ARG A 316 11.31 -30.89 -6.46
N GLU A 317 11.94 -30.67 -5.32
CA GLU A 317 13.30 -31.15 -5.05
C GLU A 317 13.42 -32.08 -3.84
N ARG A 318 12.34 -32.31 -3.08
CA ARG A 318 12.34 -33.08 -1.83
C ARG A 318 13.38 -32.57 -0.83
N ARG A 319 13.51 -31.24 -0.74
CA ARG A 319 14.45 -30.55 0.15
C ARG A 319 13.70 -29.65 1.13
N SER A 320 14.23 -29.56 2.35
CA SER A 320 13.74 -28.64 3.38
C SER A 320 14.53 -27.32 3.38
N ILE A 321 13.91 -26.26 3.86
CA ILE A 321 14.53 -24.96 4.02
C ILE A 321 15.28 -24.90 5.36
N SER A 322 16.59 -24.62 5.32
CA SER A 322 17.37 -24.30 6.52
C SER A 322 17.17 -22.82 6.92
N SER A 323 17.36 -22.52 8.20
CA SER A 323 17.25 -21.13 8.70
C SER A 323 18.26 -20.20 8.06
N GLU A 324 19.50 -20.67 7.83
CA GLU A 324 20.56 -19.91 7.15
C GLU A 324 20.21 -19.64 5.69
N GLY A 325 19.83 -20.70 4.93
CA GLY A 325 19.42 -20.56 3.54
C GLY A 325 18.22 -19.66 3.35
N TRP A 326 17.27 -19.67 4.29
CA TRP A 326 16.15 -18.73 4.31
C TRP A 326 16.63 -17.28 4.51
N SER A 327 17.47 -17.03 5.53
CA SER A 327 17.96 -15.68 5.85
C SER A 327 18.75 -15.07 4.70
N GLU A 328 19.62 -15.86 4.05
CA GLU A 328 20.40 -15.43 2.88
C GLU A 328 19.50 -15.14 1.68
N ALA A 329 18.52 -16.00 1.40
CA ALA A 329 17.58 -15.82 0.32
C ALA A 329 16.74 -14.55 0.52
N VAL A 330 16.20 -14.35 1.72
CA VAL A 330 15.39 -13.16 2.06
C VAL A 330 16.20 -11.88 1.90
N GLY A 331 17.44 -11.80 2.41
CA GLY A 331 18.28 -10.62 2.25
C GLY A 331 18.53 -10.26 0.79
N THR A 332 18.74 -11.28 -0.07
CA THR A 332 18.92 -11.08 -1.51
C THR A 332 17.62 -10.64 -2.19
N LEU A 333 16.49 -11.27 -1.86
CA LEU A 333 15.18 -10.94 -2.45
C LEU A 333 14.71 -9.53 -2.06
N GLU A 334 14.93 -9.09 -0.81
CA GLU A 334 14.63 -7.73 -0.35
C GLU A 334 15.51 -6.70 -1.08
N GLY A 335 16.80 -6.99 -1.26
CA GLY A 335 17.68 -6.15 -2.08
C GLY A 335 17.18 -6.04 -3.53
N LEU A 336 16.77 -7.15 -4.14
CA LEU A 336 16.20 -7.15 -5.49
C LEU A 336 14.86 -6.41 -5.56
N ALA A 337 13.98 -6.58 -4.56
CA ALA A 337 12.73 -5.87 -4.48
C ALA A 337 12.93 -4.35 -4.39
N ARG A 338 13.85 -3.90 -3.52
CA ARG A 338 14.12 -2.49 -3.26
C ARG A 338 14.80 -1.77 -4.43
N PHE A 339 15.79 -2.41 -5.07
CA PHE A 339 16.60 -1.75 -6.09
C PHE A 339 16.17 -2.04 -7.53
N ASN A 340 15.43 -3.12 -7.76
CA ASN A 340 15.04 -3.54 -9.11
C ASN A 340 13.52 -3.63 -9.27
N GLY A 341 12.76 -3.73 -8.19
CA GLY A 341 11.30 -3.77 -8.19
C GLY A 341 10.67 -2.38 -8.32
N PRO A 342 9.41 -2.29 -8.78
CA PRO A 342 8.66 -1.05 -8.74
C PRO A 342 8.24 -0.70 -7.32
N GLU A 343 8.04 0.60 -7.06
CA GLU A 343 7.40 1.08 -5.82
C GLU A 343 5.87 0.97 -5.95
N ARG A 344 5.20 0.41 -4.93
CA ARG A 344 3.75 0.26 -4.85
C ARG A 344 3.29 0.36 -3.40
N GLU A 345 2.03 0.70 -3.18
CA GLU A 345 1.41 0.63 -1.86
C GLU A 345 0.85 -0.76 -1.54
N ALA A 346 0.98 -1.17 -0.28
CA ALA A 346 0.41 -2.40 0.26
C ALA A 346 -0.72 -2.05 1.24
N TYR A 347 -1.93 -2.53 0.96
CA TYR A 347 -3.11 -2.29 1.80
C TYR A 347 -3.44 -3.51 2.65
N LEU A 348 -3.96 -3.29 3.86
CA LEU A 348 -4.30 -4.39 4.77
C LEU A 348 -5.73 -4.90 4.58
N ARG A 349 -6.73 -4.04 4.57
CA ARG A 349 -8.15 -4.39 4.45
C ARG A 349 -8.89 -3.49 3.47
N VAL A 350 -8.60 -2.21 3.48
CA VAL A 350 -9.26 -1.19 2.69
C VAL A 350 -8.20 -0.37 1.95
N GLY A 351 -8.39 -0.15 0.67
CA GLY A 351 -7.51 0.66 -0.17
C GLY A 351 -8.31 1.47 -1.19
N LYS A 352 -7.62 2.37 -1.89
CA LYS A 352 -8.23 3.23 -2.90
C LYS A 352 -7.37 3.26 -4.16
N HIS A 353 -8.03 3.33 -5.30
CA HIS A 353 -7.41 3.62 -6.57
C HIS A 353 -8.39 4.45 -7.40
N GLU A 354 -7.93 5.63 -7.84
CA GLU A 354 -8.79 6.63 -8.48
C GLU A 354 -10.01 6.96 -7.60
N ASP A 355 -11.21 6.90 -8.14
CA ASP A 355 -12.47 7.18 -7.42
C ASP A 355 -13.10 5.91 -6.79
N CYS A 356 -12.41 4.77 -6.82
CA CYS A 356 -12.91 3.51 -6.30
C CYS A 356 -12.24 3.12 -4.98
N ILE A 357 -13.04 2.62 -4.06
CA ILE A 357 -12.58 1.96 -2.83
C ILE A 357 -12.59 0.45 -3.07
N TYR A 358 -11.54 -0.21 -2.62
CA TYR A 358 -11.39 -1.65 -2.69
C TYR A 358 -11.31 -2.20 -1.27
N ILE A 359 -12.08 -3.25 -0.99
CA ILE A 359 -12.14 -3.90 0.33
C ILE A 359 -11.84 -5.38 0.18
N ASP A 360 -10.78 -5.85 0.83
CA ASP A 360 -10.44 -7.27 0.86
C ASP A 360 -11.42 -8.04 1.75
N LEU A 361 -12.22 -8.92 1.17
CA LEU A 361 -13.15 -9.76 1.91
C LEU A 361 -12.45 -10.79 2.82
N GLY A 362 -11.17 -11.09 2.60
CA GLY A 362 -10.44 -12.05 3.39
C GLY A 362 -10.83 -13.51 3.15
N THR A 363 -11.60 -13.80 2.10
CA THR A 363 -12.02 -15.16 1.70
C THR A 363 -10.86 -15.95 1.11
N ASP A 364 -10.92 -17.28 1.16
CA ASP A 364 -9.84 -18.15 0.67
C ASP A 364 -9.63 -18.02 -0.84
N ASP A 365 -10.69 -17.70 -1.58
CA ASP A 365 -10.69 -17.43 -3.01
C ASP A 365 -10.29 -15.99 -3.38
N TRP A 366 -9.84 -15.19 -2.41
CA TRP A 366 -9.31 -13.83 -2.60
C TRP A 366 -10.26 -12.88 -3.35
N ARG A 367 -11.51 -12.83 -2.92
CA ARG A 367 -12.49 -11.85 -3.45
C ARG A 367 -12.32 -10.47 -2.83
N ILE A 368 -12.55 -9.47 -3.64
CA ILE A 368 -12.48 -8.04 -3.30
C ILE A 368 -13.82 -7.39 -3.60
N VAL A 369 -14.29 -6.50 -2.75
CA VAL A 369 -15.38 -5.59 -3.08
C VAL A 369 -14.79 -4.34 -3.71
N ARG A 370 -15.22 -4.02 -4.93
CA ARG A 370 -14.97 -2.72 -5.58
C ARG A 370 -16.18 -1.83 -5.35
N VAL A 371 -16.01 -0.65 -4.77
CA VAL A 371 -17.05 0.36 -4.54
C VAL A 371 -16.71 1.60 -5.34
N SER A 372 -17.59 2.04 -6.20
CA SER A 372 -17.47 3.23 -7.04
C SER A 372 -18.67 4.18 -6.85
N PRO A 373 -18.67 5.41 -7.36
CA PRO A 373 -19.84 6.29 -7.36
C PRO A 373 -21.07 5.71 -8.08
N HIS A 374 -20.88 4.68 -8.91
CA HIS A 374 -21.95 4.08 -9.72
C HIS A 374 -22.54 2.80 -9.12
N GLY A 375 -21.86 2.19 -8.17
CA GLY A 375 -22.30 0.95 -7.51
C GLY A 375 -21.12 0.18 -6.92
N TRP A 376 -21.44 -0.98 -6.34
CA TRP A 376 -20.42 -1.90 -5.85
C TRP A 376 -20.58 -3.29 -6.47
N GLU A 377 -19.49 -4.03 -6.51
CA GLU A 377 -19.47 -5.41 -7.01
C GLU A 377 -18.36 -6.21 -6.33
N VAL A 378 -18.48 -7.53 -6.36
CA VAL A 378 -17.46 -8.46 -5.87
C VAL A 378 -16.66 -8.97 -7.06
N ILE A 379 -15.36 -8.70 -7.06
CA ILE A 379 -14.43 -9.05 -8.13
C ILE A 379 -13.35 -10.02 -7.64
N PRO A 380 -12.73 -10.82 -8.51
CA PRO A 380 -11.55 -11.61 -8.17
C PRO A 380 -10.35 -10.68 -7.94
N TYR A 381 -9.39 -11.10 -7.10
CA TYR A 381 -8.21 -10.28 -6.79
C TYR A 381 -7.31 -10.00 -8.02
N SER A 382 -7.33 -10.88 -9.02
CA SER A 382 -6.64 -10.64 -10.30
C SER A 382 -7.02 -9.33 -10.98
N ASP A 383 -8.26 -8.88 -10.80
CA ASP A 383 -8.83 -7.70 -11.42
C ASP A 383 -8.67 -6.43 -10.54
N CYS A 384 -8.08 -6.61 -9.34
CA CYS A 384 -7.81 -5.51 -8.42
C CYS A 384 -6.52 -4.76 -8.80
N PRO A 385 -6.57 -3.44 -9.04
CA PRO A 385 -5.40 -2.67 -9.45
C PRO A 385 -4.39 -2.42 -8.31
N ILE A 386 -4.84 -2.55 -7.05
CA ILE A 386 -4.02 -2.35 -5.85
C ILE A 386 -3.65 -3.69 -5.20
N ARG A 387 -2.70 -3.65 -4.24
CA ARG A 387 -2.21 -4.85 -3.59
C ARG A 387 -2.62 -4.93 -2.14
N PHE A 388 -3.23 -6.07 -1.78
CA PHE A 388 -3.63 -6.39 -0.41
C PHE A 388 -2.73 -7.47 0.19
N TYR A 389 -2.28 -7.24 1.41
CA TYR A 389 -1.63 -8.29 2.21
C TYR A 389 -2.53 -8.69 3.37
N ARG A 390 -2.46 -9.95 3.76
CA ARG A 390 -3.25 -10.51 4.85
C ARG A 390 -2.35 -10.89 6.02
N SER A 391 -2.73 -10.45 7.21
CA SER A 391 -2.08 -10.90 8.45
C SER A 391 -2.64 -12.26 8.89
N ASP A 392 -1.87 -13.00 9.67
CA ASP A 392 -2.27 -14.34 10.19
C ASP A 392 -3.50 -14.29 11.11
N CYS A 393 -3.86 -13.12 11.62
CA CYS A 393 -5.02 -12.93 12.48
C CYS A 393 -6.28 -12.50 11.73
N GLN A 394 -6.20 -12.17 10.45
CA GLN A 394 -7.34 -11.70 9.65
C GLN A 394 -8.34 -12.82 9.39
N LEU A 395 -9.63 -12.50 9.52
CA LEU A 395 -10.75 -13.37 9.21
C LEU A 395 -11.59 -12.78 8.07
N PRO A 396 -12.43 -13.61 7.39
CA PRO A 396 -13.27 -13.11 6.31
C PRO A 396 -14.37 -12.17 6.79
N LEU A 397 -14.63 -11.12 6.00
CA LEU A 397 -15.81 -10.26 6.09
C LEU A 397 -17.05 -11.02 5.56
N PRO A 398 -18.26 -10.60 5.95
CA PRO A 398 -19.49 -11.12 5.33
C PRO A 398 -19.47 -10.88 3.83
N ILE A 399 -19.94 -11.85 3.05
CA ILE A 399 -20.15 -11.67 1.61
C ILE A 399 -21.39 -10.80 1.44
N PRO A 400 -21.29 -9.61 0.83
CA PRO A 400 -22.40 -8.68 0.79
C PRO A 400 -23.54 -9.16 -0.10
N ILE A 401 -24.78 -8.96 0.37
CA ILE A 401 -26.03 -9.24 -0.37
C ILE A 401 -26.77 -7.91 -0.57
N ARG A 402 -27.27 -7.68 -1.78
CA ARG A 402 -28.05 -6.47 -2.11
C ARG A 402 -29.45 -6.51 -1.50
N GLY A 403 -30.04 -5.31 -1.29
CA GLY A 403 -31.41 -5.17 -0.81
C GLY A 403 -31.57 -5.34 0.70
N GLY A 404 -30.49 -5.27 1.46
CA GLY A 404 -30.50 -5.26 2.92
C GLY A 404 -30.97 -3.92 3.50
N SER A 405 -31.24 -3.91 4.81
CA SER A 405 -31.63 -2.73 5.56
C SER A 405 -30.65 -2.45 6.72
N LEU A 406 -30.33 -1.18 6.96
CA LEU A 406 -29.55 -0.76 8.13
C LEU A 406 -30.36 -0.88 9.42
N GLU A 407 -31.71 -0.97 9.34
CA GLU A 407 -32.54 -1.18 10.53
C GLU A 407 -32.30 -2.54 11.18
N ASP A 408 -31.88 -3.55 10.40
CA ASP A 408 -31.52 -4.86 10.94
C ASP A 408 -30.29 -4.81 11.86
N LEU A 409 -29.43 -3.80 11.71
CA LEU A 409 -28.30 -3.59 12.59
C LEU A 409 -28.74 -3.32 14.04
N TRP A 410 -29.87 -2.62 14.23
CA TRP A 410 -30.40 -2.25 15.54
C TRP A 410 -31.13 -3.39 16.25
N ARG A 411 -31.41 -4.47 15.53
CA ARG A 411 -31.88 -5.74 16.13
C ARG A 411 -30.73 -6.48 16.84
N LEU A 412 -29.50 -6.21 16.41
CA LEU A 412 -28.28 -6.85 16.96
C LEU A 412 -27.55 -5.96 17.96
N LEU A 413 -27.80 -4.64 17.94
CA LEU A 413 -27.04 -3.63 18.70
C LEU A 413 -27.94 -2.75 19.57
N ASN A 414 -27.55 -2.60 20.82
CA ASN A 414 -28.29 -1.80 21.84
C ASN A 414 -27.82 -0.33 21.83
N PHE A 415 -28.07 0.40 20.72
CA PHE A 415 -27.78 1.83 20.62
C PHE A 415 -29.09 2.66 20.65
N LYS A 416 -29.04 3.79 21.35
CA LYS A 416 -30.13 4.79 21.30
C LYS A 416 -30.25 5.31 19.86
N GLU A 417 -31.47 5.64 19.47
CA GLU A 417 -31.77 6.18 18.17
C GLU A 417 -30.94 7.44 17.84
N ALA A 418 -30.77 8.33 18.80
CA ALA A 418 -29.97 9.55 18.67
C ALA A 418 -28.47 9.28 18.38
N ASP A 419 -27.93 8.12 18.80
CA ASP A 419 -26.52 7.75 18.64
C ASP A 419 -26.27 6.93 17.35
N ARG A 420 -27.35 6.34 16.76
CA ARG A 420 -27.24 5.50 15.55
C ARG A 420 -26.52 6.18 14.38
N PRO A 421 -26.75 7.49 14.07
CA PRO A 421 -26.06 8.18 13.02
C PRO A 421 -24.54 8.22 13.22
N LEU A 422 -24.06 8.38 14.45
CA LEU A 422 -22.64 8.37 14.79
C LEU A 422 -22.00 6.98 14.55
N VAL A 423 -22.73 5.92 14.90
CA VAL A 423 -22.27 4.54 14.73
C VAL A 423 -22.18 4.18 13.24
N ILE A 424 -23.20 4.51 12.44
CA ILE A 424 -23.18 4.34 10.99
C ILE A 424 -22.01 5.12 10.39
N GLY A 425 -21.82 6.37 10.76
CA GLY A 425 -20.71 7.21 10.32
C GLY A 425 -19.36 6.58 10.65
N TRP A 426 -19.19 6.04 11.85
CA TRP A 426 -17.97 5.36 12.25
C TRP A 426 -17.69 4.13 11.36
N ILE A 427 -18.72 3.29 11.08
CA ILE A 427 -18.58 2.12 10.19
C ILE A 427 -18.14 2.57 8.79
N LEU A 428 -18.80 3.58 8.21
CA LEU A 428 -18.42 4.10 6.87
C LEU A 428 -16.99 4.62 6.87
N SER A 429 -16.58 5.36 7.90
CA SER A 429 -15.19 5.81 8.04
C SER A 429 -14.20 4.63 8.13
N ALA A 430 -14.59 3.53 8.79
CA ALA A 430 -13.77 2.32 8.86
C ALA A 430 -13.68 1.56 7.52
N LEU A 431 -14.66 1.74 6.63
CA LEU A 431 -14.67 1.16 5.27
C LEU A 431 -14.02 2.06 4.21
N THR A 432 -13.42 3.20 4.60
CA THR A 432 -12.67 4.10 3.71
C THR A 432 -11.20 4.14 4.11
N PRO A 433 -10.23 4.28 3.18
CA PRO A 433 -8.81 4.38 3.52
C PRO A 433 -8.42 5.80 3.97
N ASP A 434 -9.04 6.83 3.40
CA ASP A 434 -8.67 8.23 3.54
C ASP A 434 -9.21 8.88 4.83
N GLY A 435 -8.65 10.04 5.18
CA GLY A 435 -9.10 10.89 6.28
C GLY A 435 -8.73 10.36 7.67
N ALA A 436 -8.77 11.26 8.66
CA ALA A 436 -8.60 10.89 10.07
C ALA A 436 -9.75 9.98 10.51
N LYS A 437 -9.45 8.99 11.38
CA LYS A 437 -10.41 7.97 11.83
C LYS A 437 -10.94 8.34 13.22
N PRO A 438 -12.25 8.61 13.37
CA PRO A 438 -12.81 8.86 14.70
C PRO A 438 -12.69 7.59 15.56
N ILE A 439 -12.51 7.82 16.86
CA ILE A 439 -12.46 6.77 17.86
C ILE A 439 -13.88 6.57 18.42
N LEU A 440 -14.40 5.35 18.34
CA LEU A 440 -15.70 5.04 18.95
C LEU A 440 -15.51 4.69 20.44
N ALA A 441 -15.94 5.57 21.31
CA ALA A 441 -15.84 5.41 22.78
C ALA A 441 -17.17 4.98 23.36
N LEU A 442 -17.28 3.68 23.70
CA LEU A 442 -18.48 3.06 24.24
C LEU A 442 -18.40 2.99 25.77
N SER A 443 -19.29 3.68 26.46
CA SER A 443 -19.44 3.63 27.91
C SER A 443 -20.80 3.05 28.32
N GLY A 444 -20.97 2.65 29.59
CA GLY A 444 -22.21 2.17 30.15
C GLY A 444 -22.02 1.09 31.24
N GLU A 445 -23.09 0.75 31.94
CA GLU A 445 -23.09 -0.22 33.04
C GLU A 445 -22.76 -1.65 32.56
N LYS A 446 -22.49 -2.52 33.51
CA LYS A 446 -22.40 -3.96 33.26
C LYS A 446 -23.73 -4.50 32.70
N GLY A 447 -23.66 -5.32 31.66
CA GLY A 447 -24.86 -5.86 31.00
C GLY A 447 -25.49 -4.93 29.95
N SER A 448 -24.81 -3.86 29.52
CA SER A 448 -25.30 -2.98 28.44
C SER A 448 -24.91 -3.42 27.01
N GLY A 449 -24.17 -4.51 26.85
CA GLY A 449 -23.83 -5.06 25.52
C GLY A 449 -22.60 -4.42 24.83
N LYS A 450 -21.80 -3.59 25.54
CA LYS A 450 -20.62 -2.89 24.96
C LYS A 450 -19.65 -3.83 24.25
N SER A 451 -19.24 -4.90 24.90
CA SER A 451 -18.26 -5.85 24.36
C SER A 451 -18.81 -6.62 23.16
N SER A 452 -20.13 -6.93 23.18
CA SER A 452 -20.83 -7.53 22.02
C SER A 452 -20.92 -6.56 20.86
N ALA A 453 -21.27 -5.29 21.13
CA ALA A 453 -21.30 -4.23 20.13
C ALA A 453 -19.92 -4.03 19.47
N ALA A 454 -18.86 -3.91 20.27
CA ALA A 454 -17.49 -3.80 19.75
C ALA A 454 -17.10 -4.99 18.86
N THR A 455 -17.48 -6.21 19.25
CA THR A 455 -17.22 -7.42 18.47
C THR A 455 -17.98 -7.41 17.14
N LEU A 456 -19.27 -7.04 17.16
CA LEU A 456 -20.10 -7.00 15.96
C LEU A 456 -19.64 -5.92 14.97
N LEU A 457 -19.36 -4.72 15.46
CA LEU A 457 -18.81 -3.63 14.64
C LEU A 457 -17.49 -4.04 14.00
N LYS A 458 -16.67 -4.77 14.72
CA LYS A 458 -15.43 -5.32 14.19
C LYS A 458 -15.67 -6.41 13.13
N ARG A 459 -16.70 -7.24 13.27
CA ARG A 459 -17.11 -8.22 12.25
C ARG A 459 -17.53 -7.59 10.93
N LEU A 460 -18.11 -6.38 10.99
CA LEU A 460 -18.51 -5.62 9.81
C LEU A 460 -17.35 -4.84 9.15
N THR A 461 -16.26 -4.62 9.85
CA THR A 461 -15.18 -3.74 9.37
C THR A 461 -13.82 -4.42 9.24
N ASP A 462 -13.42 -5.22 10.24
CA ASP A 462 -12.15 -5.97 10.25
C ASP A 462 -12.20 -7.15 11.21
N PRO A 463 -12.88 -8.26 10.87
CA PRO A 463 -12.89 -9.45 11.71
C PRO A 463 -11.49 -10.04 11.85
N THR A 464 -11.10 -10.36 13.08
CA THR A 464 -9.79 -10.95 13.41
C THR A 464 -9.91 -11.98 14.52
N LYS A 465 -8.99 -12.97 14.56
CA LYS A 465 -8.95 -14.03 15.60
C LYS A 465 -8.93 -13.46 17.03
N VAL A 466 -8.21 -12.34 17.22
CA VAL A 466 -8.22 -11.58 18.47
C VAL A 466 -9.10 -10.35 18.26
N SER A 467 -10.38 -10.48 18.60
CA SER A 467 -11.34 -9.41 18.36
C SER A 467 -11.12 -8.19 19.24
N LYS A 468 -10.63 -8.36 20.46
CA LYS A 468 -10.49 -7.32 21.49
C LYS A 468 -9.18 -7.52 22.28
N ALA A 469 -8.57 -6.41 22.71
CA ALA A 469 -7.46 -6.40 23.66
C ALA A 469 -7.95 -5.79 24.99
N SER A 470 -7.52 -6.34 26.13
CA SER A 470 -7.97 -5.88 27.46
C SER A 470 -7.23 -4.62 27.94
N THR A 471 -6.18 -4.23 27.27
CA THR A 471 -5.37 -3.04 27.63
C THR A 471 -4.84 -2.36 26.38
N VAL A 472 -4.64 -1.05 26.46
CA VAL A 472 -3.79 -0.34 25.53
C VAL A 472 -2.36 -0.59 25.99
N GLY A 473 -1.64 -1.43 25.27
CA GLY A 473 -0.26 -1.79 25.58
C GLY A 473 0.74 -0.64 25.41
N ASP A 474 2.01 -0.95 25.48
CA ASP A 474 3.06 0.02 25.14
C ASP A 474 3.00 0.39 23.64
N PRO A 475 3.64 1.48 23.24
CA PRO A 475 3.60 1.92 21.84
C PRO A 475 4.05 0.86 20.83
N ARG A 476 4.97 -0.04 21.18
CA ARG A 476 5.45 -1.12 20.29
C ARG A 476 4.39 -2.18 20.07
N GLN A 477 3.68 -2.55 21.12
CA GLN A 477 2.59 -3.54 21.07
C GLN A 477 1.43 -3.02 20.23
N VAL A 478 1.09 -1.73 20.41
CA VAL A 478 0.02 -1.09 19.64
C VAL A 478 0.42 -0.92 18.18
N ALA A 479 1.68 -0.56 17.90
CA ALA A 479 2.23 -0.48 16.56
C ALA A 479 2.22 -1.83 15.84
N ALA A 480 2.64 -2.90 16.53
CA ALA A 480 2.59 -4.27 16.00
C ALA A 480 1.13 -4.71 15.72
N ALA A 481 0.20 -4.33 16.59
CA ALA A 481 -1.23 -4.58 16.37
C ALA A 481 -1.76 -3.80 15.16
N ALA A 482 -1.40 -2.51 15.00
CA ALA A 482 -1.79 -1.67 13.88
C ALA A 482 -1.21 -2.12 12.54
N ALA A 483 -0.03 -2.75 12.53
CA ALA A 483 0.58 -3.34 11.34
C ALA A 483 -0.19 -4.56 10.80
N GLY A 484 -0.90 -5.30 11.68
CA GLY A 484 -1.61 -6.53 11.31
C GLY A 484 -3.14 -6.46 11.42
N ARG A 485 -3.70 -5.34 11.88
CA ARG A 485 -5.15 -5.15 12.07
C ARG A 485 -5.58 -3.79 11.54
N TRP A 486 -6.64 -3.78 10.77
CA TRP A 486 -7.20 -2.54 10.25
C TRP A 486 -7.96 -1.77 11.34
N VAL A 487 -8.76 -2.47 12.17
CA VAL A 487 -9.50 -1.89 13.29
C VAL A 487 -8.89 -2.36 14.61
N LEU A 488 -8.54 -1.40 15.49
CA LEU A 488 -8.08 -1.68 16.84
C LEU A 488 -9.25 -1.60 17.82
N SER A 489 -9.43 -2.62 18.64
CA SER A 489 -10.48 -2.65 19.66
C SER A 489 -9.89 -2.96 21.02
N PHE A 490 -10.15 -2.07 22.00
CA PHE A 490 -9.71 -2.20 23.39
C PHE A 490 -10.94 -2.29 24.29
N ASP A 491 -11.06 -3.38 25.04
CA ASP A 491 -12.27 -3.72 25.76
C ASP A 491 -12.05 -3.66 27.29
N ASN A 492 -13.09 -3.20 27.99
CA ASN A 492 -13.12 -3.12 29.44
C ASN A 492 -11.99 -2.26 30.06
N LEU A 493 -11.73 -1.12 29.44
CA LEU A 493 -10.75 -0.17 29.93
C LEU A 493 -11.30 0.56 31.17
N THR A 494 -10.43 0.82 32.14
CA THR A 494 -10.77 1.60 33.34
C THR A 494 -10.10 2.98 33.33
N ARG A 495 -8.92 3.09 32.77
CA ARG A 495 -8.12 4.33 32.69
C ARG A 495 -7.12 4.28 31.57
N LEU A 496 -6.77 5.44 31.05
CA LEU A 496 -5.69 5.63 30.07
C LEU A 496 -4.64 6.60 30.64
N SER A 497 -3.37 6.26 30.53
CA SER A 497 -2.29 7.20 30.80
C SER A 497 -2.24 8.32 29.73
N SER A 498 -1.58 9.44 30.05
CA SER A 498 -1.40 10.53 29.07
C SER A 498 -0.71 10.05 27.79
N GLU A 499 0.32 9.19 27.91
CA GLU A 499 1.05 8.63 26.78
C GLU A 499 0.18 7.71 25.90
N GLN A 500 -0.71 6.92 26.54
CA GLN A 500 -1.67 6.08 25.82
C GLN A 500 -2.69 6.94 25.07
N GLN A 501 -3.18 8.03 25.66
CA GLN A 501 -4.08 8.96 25.00
C GLN A 501 -3.41 9.65 23.80
N ASP A 502 -2.15 10.08 23.94
CA ASP A 502 -1.38 10.66 22.83
C ASP A 502 -1.15 9.64 21.70
N LEU A 503 -0.84 8.39 22.03
CA LEU A 503 -0.68 7.31 21.06
C LEU A 503 -1.97 7.03 20.27
N LEU A 504 -3.12 6.97 20.96
CA LEU A 504 -4.43 6.78 20.30
C LEU A 504 -4.76 7.96 19.37
N CYS A 505 -4.41 9.20 19.76
CA CYS A 505 -4.53 10.38 18.90
C CYS A 505 -3.67 10.27 17.64
N CYS A 506 -2.40 9.83 17.78
CA CYS A 506 -1.51 9.63 16.64
C CYS A 506 -2.07 8.60 15.65
N ILE A 507 -2.56 7.48 16.15
CA ILE A 507 -3.15 6.42 15.32
C ILE A 507 -4.46 6.87 14.64
N ALA A 508 -5.26 7.69 15.30
CA ALA A 508 -6.50 8.22 14.71
C ALA A 508 -6.22 9.14 13.50
N THR A 509 -5.13 9.90 13.54
CA THR A 509 -4.79 10.92 12.54
C THR A 509 -3.70 10.49 11.56
N GLY A 510 -2.96 9.42 11.85
CA GLY A 510 -1.80 8.98 11.06
C GLY A 510 -0.56 9.83 11.32
N ALA A 511 -0.47 10.49 12.50
CA ALA A 511 0.75 11.18 12.89
C ALA A 511 1.86 10.14 13.16
N GLY A 512 3.05 10.40 12.61
CA GLY A 512 4.18 9.50 12.76
C GLY A 512 4.61 9.36 14.22
N TYR A 513 4.77 8.14 14.69
CA TYR A 513 5.38 7.80 15.97
C TYR A 513 6.75 7.18 15.70
N SER A 514 7.84 7.90 16.05
CA SER A 514 9.19 7.37 15.87
C SER A 514 9.61 6.54 17.10
N HIS A 515 10.22 5.40 16.84
CA HIS A 515 10.79 4.54 17.88
C HIS A 515 12.09 3.91 17.41
N ARG A 516 13.08 3.84 18.31
CA ARG A 516 14.37 3.18 18.04
C ARG A 516 14.20 1.67 17.88
N THR A 517 14.76 1.14 16.79
CA THR A 517 14.81 -0.30 16.53
C THR A 517 15.77 -0.96 17.53
N LEU A 518 15.36 -2.09 18.15
CA LEU A 518 16.26 -2.91 18.96
C LEU A 518 17.36 -3.50 18.05
N TYR A 519 18.63 -3.29 18.45
CA TYR A 519 19.84 -3.79 17.76
C TYR A 519 20.33 -3.00 16.54
N SER A 520 19.81 -1.80 16.25
CA SER A 520 20.46 -0.87 15.34
C SER A 520 20.59 0.50 16.01
N ASP A 521 21.80 1.01 16.16
CA ASP A 521 22.08 2.29 16.86
C ASP A 521 21.65 3.54 16.07
N LEU A 522 21.21 3.39 14.80
CA LEU A 522 20.98 4.48 13.87
C LEU A 522 19.65 4.37 13.06
N GLU A 523 18.85 3.31 13.22
CA GLU A 523 17.60 3.16 12.47
C GLU A 523 16.39 3.47 13.35
N GLU A 524 15.70 4.56 13.03
CA GLU A 524 14.37 4.87 13.56
C GLU A 524 13.30 4.22 12.69
N THR A 525 12.39 3.47 13.30
CA THR A 525 11.20 2.98 12.61
C THR A 525 10.10 4.03 12.75
N PHE A 526 9.74 4.65 11.63
CA PHE A 526 8.58 5.54 11.56
C PHE A 526 7.32 4.70 11.38
N LEU A 527 6.33 4.90 12.26
CA LEU A 527 5.05 4.21 12.22
C LEU A 527 3.96 5.23 11.88
N GLU A 528 3.53 5.25 10.63
CA GLU A 528 2.43 6.08 10.14
C GLU A 528 1.18 5.22 9.90
N TYR A 529 0.63 4.66 10.96
CA TYR A 529 -0.61 3.90 10.84
C TYR A 529 -1.81 4.79 11.19
N ARG A 530 -2.76 4.84 10.26
CA ARG A 530 -4.08 5.43 10.48
C ARG A 530 -5.09 4.31 10.60
N ARG A 531 -5.68 4.13 11.80
CA ARG A 531 -6.56 2.99 12.11
C ARG A 531 -7.82 3.44 12.84
N PRO A 532 -9.01 2.96 12.43
CA PRO A 532 -10.22 3.07 13.22
C PRO A 532 -10.04 2.37 14.58
N GLN A 533 -10.63 2.94 15.64
CA GLN A 533 -10.45 2.45 17.00
C GLN A 533 -11.81 2.33 17.71
N ILE A 534 -11.96 1.32 18.56
CA ILE A 534 -13.09 1.13 19.47
C ILE A 534 -12.52 1.02 20.88
N LEU A 535 -13.03 1.85 21.80
CA LEU A 535 -12.72 1.79 23.22
C LEU A 535 -13.97 1.45 23.97
N THR A 536 -13.93 0.50 24.92
CA THR A 536 -15.05 0.21 25.80
C THR A 536 -14.66 0.36 27.28
N GLY A 537 -15.54 0.92 28.10
CA GLY A 537 -15.34 1.09 29.52
C GLY A 537 -16.69 1.16 30.28
N VAL A 538 -16.67 1.03 31.59
CA VAL A 538 -17.87 1.33 32.41
C VAL A 538 -18.14 2.82 32.36
N ASP A 539 -17.10 3.63 32.61
CA ASP A 539 -17.11 5.07 32.48
C ASP A 539 -16.48 5.50 31.15
N LEU A 540 -16.59 6.78 30.82
CA LEU A 540 -15.89 7.35 29.67
C LEU A 540 -14.38 7.36 29.94
N VAL A 541 -13.64 6.60 29.15
CA VAL A 541 -12.21 6.38 29.37
C VAL A 541 -11.32 7.53 28.87
N PRO A 542 -11.58 8.18 27.71
CA PRO A 542 -10.90 9.40 27.28
C PRO A 542 -11.15 10.54 28.26
N THR A 543 -10.11 11.27 28.64
CA THR A 543 -10.17 12.36 29.62
C THR A 543 -9.51 13.67 29.15
N ARG A 544 -8.64 13.62 28.16
CA ARG A 544 -7.97 14.79 27.60
C ARG A 544 -8.77 15.36 26.44
N SER A 545 -8.92 16.66 26.37
CA SER A 545 -9.66 17.35 25.30
C SER A 545 -9.18 16.95 23.88
N ASP A 546 -7.87 16.80 23.72
CA ASP A 546 -7.28 16.42 22.43
C ASP A 546 -7.74 15.03 21.93
N LEU A 547 -7.93 14.07 22.83
CA LEU A 547 -8.47 12.74 22.52
C LEU A 547 -10.00 12.80 22.36
N LEU A 548 -10.69 13.51 23.25
CA LEU A 548 -12.15 13.66 23.24
C LEU A 548 -12.65 14.31 21.94
N ASP A 549 -11.94 15.30 21.41
CA ASP A 549 -12.22 15.92 20.10
C ASP A 549 -12.17 14.94 18.90
N ARG A 550 -11.58 13.76 19.10
CA ARG A 550 -11.49 12.69 18.10
C ARG A 550 -12.43 11.53 18.39
N CYS A 551 -13.19 11.60 19.49
CA CYS A 551 -14.07 10.53 19.91
C CYS A 551 -15.53 10.77 19.47
N LEU A 552 -16.17 9.68 19.08
CA LEU A 552 -17.63 9.55 19.07
C LEU A 552 -18.01 8.87 20.38
N ILE A 553 -18.58 9.66 21.28
CA ILE A 553 -18.92 9.24 22.65
C ILE A 553 -20.33 8.68 22.62
N VAL A 554 -20.49 7.40 22.94
CA VAL A 554 -21.78 6.71 22.96
C VAL A 554 -21.95 5.97 24.26
N ARG A 555 -23.07 6.24 24.95
CA ARG A 555 -23.40 5.58 26.19
C ARG A 555 -24.53 4.56 26.00
N LEU A 556 -24.21 3.28 26.21
CA LEU A 556 -25.19 2.20 26.15
C LEU A 556 -25.92 2.04 27.45
N GLU A 557 -27.26 1.89 27.39
CA GLU A 557 -28.10 1.58 28.54
C GLU A 557 -28.05 0.09 28.87
N ARG A 558 -28.35 -0.26 30.11
CA ARG A 558 -28.42 -1.65 30.53
C ARG A 558 -29.55 -2.36 29.79
N ILE A 559 -29.24 -3.51 29.20
CA ILE A 559 -30.26 -4.35 28.55
C ILE A 559 -31.15 -4.96 29.64
N PRO A 560 -32.49 -4.76 29.58
CA PRO A 560 -33.43 -5.42 30.49
C PRO A 560 -33.24 -6.95 30.41
N GLU A 561 -33.51 -7.63 31.50
CA GLU A 561 -33.29 -9.08 31.59
C GLU A 561 -34.14 -9.86 30.58
N GLU A 562 -35.35 -9.38 30.35
CA GLU A 562 -36.32 -9.96 29.43
C GLU A 562 -35.92 -9.78 27.95
N ALA A 563 -35.09 -8.78 27.63
CA ALA A 563 -34.59 -8.49 26.27
C ALA A 563 -33.22 -9.11 25.97
N ARG A 564 -32.63 -9.85 26.90
CA ARG A 564 -31.33 -10.52 26.71
C ARG A 564 -31.54 -11.79 25.92
N LEU A 565 -30.76 -11.91 24.86
CA LEU A 565 -30.69 -13.11 24.03
C LEU A 565 -29.55 -14.02 24.50
N PRO A 566 -29.75 -15.33 24.48
CA PRO A 566 -28.65 -16.29 24.60
C PRO A 566 -27.60 -16.06 23.52
N GLU A 567 -26.31 -16.31 23.82
CA GLU A 567 -25.21 -16.06 22.91
C GLU A 567 -25.39 -16.82 21.58
N GLY A 568 -25.87 -18.06 21.61
CA GLY A 568 -26.10 -18.85 20.41
C GLY A 568 -27.19 -18.31 19.50
N GLU A 569 -28.26 -17.73 20.07
CA GLU A 569 -29.33 -17.10 19.28
C GLU A 569 -28.85 -15.79 18.64
N LEU A 570 -28.14 -14.97 19.42
CA LEU A 570 -27.52 -13.75 18.89
C LEU A 570 -26.52 -14.06 17.77
N GLU A 571 -25.73 -15.12 17.91
CA GLU A 571 -24.78 -15.54 16.88
C GLU A 571 -25.48 -16.02 15.61
N ALA A 572 -26.56 -16.80 15.75
CA ALA A 572 -27.36 -17.26 14.61
C ALA A 572 -28.01 -16.08 13.87
N MET A 573 -28.63 -15.14 14.61
CA MET A 573 -29.19 -13.91 14.02
C MET A 573 -28.10 -13.07 13.34
N THR A 574 -26.94 -12.98 13.96
CA THR A 574 -25.80 -12.24 13.42
C THR A 574 -25.32 -12.85 12.08
N ALA A 575 -25.18 -14.18 12.03
CA ALA A 575 -24.76 -14.88 10.82
C ALA A 575 -25.75 -14.69 9.65
N ASP A 576 -27.04 -14.65 9.94
CA ASP A 576 -28.13 -14.45 8.96
C ASP A 576 -28.18 -13.01 8.44
N LEU A 577 -28.08 -12.03 9.33
CA LEU A 577 -28.31 -10.62 8.97
C LEU A 577 -27.06 -9.88 8.46
N LEU A 578 -25.84 -10.28 8.87
CA LEU A 578 -24.62 -9.56 8.52
C LEU A 578 -24.41 -9.39 7.01
N PRO A 579 -24.65 -10.39 6.14
CA PRO A 579 -24.45 -10.23 4.70
C PRO A 579 -25.32 -9.12 4.08
N SER A 580 -26.59 -9.03 4.48
CA SER A 580 -27.53 -8.01 4.01
C SER A 580 -27.22 -6.62 4.60
N ILE A 581 -26.92 -6.53 5.88
CA ILE A 581 -26.45 -5.30 6.53
C ILE A 581 -25.20 -4.77 5.86
N TYR A 582 -24.24 -5.66 5.55
CA TYR A 582 -22.99 -5.27 4.89
C TYR A 582 -23.26 -4.73 3.47
N GLY A 583 -24.18 -5.35 2.71
CA GLY A 583 -24.64 -4.83 1.42
C GLY A 583 -25.24 -3.43 1.54
N ALA A 584 -26.12 -3.19 2.52
CA ALA A 584 -26.72 -1.87 2.75
C ALA A 584 -25.67 -0.80 3.15
N LEU A 585 -24.63 -1.16 3.90
CA LEU A 585 -23.51 -0.26 4.20
C LEU A 585 -22.70 0.10 2.94
N LEU A 586 -22.52 -0.86 2.01
CA LEU A 586 -21.86 -0.60 0.73
C LEU A 586 -22.71 0.30 -0.18
N ASP A 587 -24.03 0.11 -0.19
CA ASP A 587 -24.95 1.00 -0.91
C ASP A 587 -24.86 2.44 -0.37
N LEU A 588 -24.80 2.61 0.95
CA LEU A 588 -24.61 3.91 1.58
C LEU A 588 -23.23 4.52 1.24
N LEU A 589 -22.18 3.70 1.15
CA LEU A 589 -20.85 4.13 0.75
C LEU A 589 -20.82 4.60 -0.71
N VAL A 590 -21.57 3.94 -1.63
CA VAL A 590 -21.76 4.39 -3.02
C VAL A 590 -22.37 5.79 -3.06
N VAL A 591 -23.43 6.02 -2.26
CA VAL A 591 -24.07 7.34 -2.14
C VAL A 591 -23.06 8.37 -1.66
N ALA A 592 -22.27 8.03 -0.62
CA ALA A 592 -21.21 8.90 -0.09
C ALA A 592 -20.18 9.27 -1.18
N LEU A 593 -19.64 8.30 -1.91
CA LEU A 593 -18.65 8.55 -2.97
C LEU A 593 -19.21 9.44 -4.09
N ARG A 594 -20.47 9.23 -4.47
CA ARG A 594 -21.14 10.02 -5.51
C ARG A 594 -21.27 11.48 -5.11
N ASN A 595 -21.65 11.75 -3.86
CA ASN A 595 -21.98 13.09 -3.38
C ASN A 595 -20.75 13.84 -2.84
N LEU A 596 -19.68 13.14 -2.40
CA LEU A 596 -18.52 13.72 -1.73
C LEU A 596 -17.88 14.90 -2.47
N PRO A 597 -17.74 14.91 -3.81
CA PRO A 597 -17.18 16.04 -4.54
C PRO A 597 -17.99 17.35 -4.40
N SER A 598 -19.31 17.24 -4.23
CA SER A 598 -20.23 18.37 -4.11
C SER A 598 -20.36 18.93 -2.68
N ILE A 599 -19.96 18.15 -1.66
CA ILE A 599 -20.09 18.55 -0.25
C ILE A 599 -18.97 19.51 0.15
N LYS A 600 -19.31 20.79 0.30
CA LYS A 600 -18.41 21.88 0.72
C LYS A 600 -19.05 22.66 1.87
N PRO A 601 -19.02 22.16 3.12
CA PRO A 601 -19.60 22.85 4.25
C PRO A 601 -18.90 24.18 4.53
N ALA A 602 -19.64 25.21 4.96
CA ALA A 602 -19.10 26.51 5.30
C ALA A 602 -18.17 26.49 6.52
N ARG A 603 -18.40 25.54 7.42
CA ARG A 603 -17.53 25.28 8.59
C ARG A 603 -17.29 23.79 8.70
N LEU A 604 -16.08 23.42 9.07
CA LEU A 604 -15.67 22.03 9.25
C LEU A 604 -15.19 21.84 10.71
N PRO A 605 -15.63 20.77 11.36
CA PRO A 605 -15.12 20.38 12.67
C PRO A 605 -13.69 19.83 12.54
N ARG A 606 -13.05 19.50 13.66
CA ARG A 606 -11.69 18.96 13.70
C ARG A 606 -11.52 17.69 12.83
N MET A 607 -12.53 16.80 12.84
CA MET A 607 -12.59 15.61 11.99
C MET A 607 -13.31 15.93 10.68
N ALA A 608 -12.75 16.85 9.90
CA ALA A 608 -13.39 17.41 8.71
C ALA A 608 -13.77 16.36 7.65
N ASP A 609 -12.86 15.44 7.34
CA ASP A 609 -13.08 14.40 6.31
C ASP A 609 -14.16 13.41 6.74
N PHE A 610 -14.21 13.05 8.03
CA PHE A 610 -15.26 12.23 8.59
C PHE A 610 -16.64 12.91 8.48
N ALA A 611 -16.74 14.16 8.88
CA ALA A 611 -18.00 14.91 8.78
C ALA A 611 -18.46 15.03 7.33
N ARG A 612 -17.57 15.34 6.39
CA ARG A 612 -17.89 15.40 4.96
C ARG A 612 -18.37 14.06 4.40
N LEU A 613 -17.73 12.96 4.79
CA LEU A 613 -18.14 11.61 4.38
C LEU A 613 -19.56 11.29 4.83
N CYS A 614 -19.88 11.55 6.10
CA CYS A 614 -21.21 11.27 6.67
C CYS A 614 -22.30 12.16 6.07
N LEU A 615 -22.01 13.45 5.83
CA LEU A 615 -22.92 14.36 5.12
C LEU A 615 -23.13 13.91 3.66
N ALA A 616 -22.08 13.48 2.99
CA ALA A 616 -22.18 12.96 1.62
C ALA A 616 -23.00 11.67 1.53
N ALA A 617 -22.91 10.83 2.56
CA ALA A 617 -23.74 9.63 2.68
C ALA A 617 -25.22 9.94 2.92
N GLY A 618 -25.55 11.16 3.39
CA GLY A 618 -26.93 11.55 3.69
C GLY A 618 -27.49 10.82 4.91
N ILE A 619 -26.66 10.52 5.92
CA ILE A 619 -27.10 9.83 7.16
C ILE A 619 -28.11 10.72 7.89
N PRO A 620 -29.37 10.28 8.07
CA PRO A 620 -30.38 11.07 8.76
C PRO A 620 -29.98 11.41 10.21
N GLY A 621 -30.14 12.66 10.63
CA GLY A 621 -29.85 13.12 11.99
C GLY A 621 -28.36 13.19 12.34
N PHE A 622 -27.44 12.99 11.37
CA PHE A 622 -26.01 12.98 11.66
C PHE A 622 -25.49 14.36 12.12
N ALA A 623 -25.93 15.43 11.50
CA ALA A 623 -25.44 16.77 11.81
C ALA A 623 -25.74 17.15 13.26
N GLU A 624 -26.93 16.87 13.71
CA GLU A 624 -27.42 17.13 15.07
C GLU A 624 -26.71 16.21 16.07
N ALA A 625 -26.66 14.91 15.80
CA ALA A 625 -25.98 13.93 16.65
C ALA A 625 -24.49 14.27 16.82
N TYR A 626 -23.83 14.68 15.74
CA TYR A 626 -22.40 15.02 15.79
C TYR A 626 -22.14 16.34 16.51
N ALA A 627 -23.01 17.35 16.37
CA ALA A 627 -22.92 18.59 17.13
C ALA A 627 -23.07 18.32 18.63
N SER A 628 -24.08 17.54 19.03
CA SER A 628 -24.31 17.14 20.42
C SER A 628 -23.13 16.30 20.97
N ASN A 629 -22.53 15.46 20.15
CA ASN A 629 -21.34 14.70 20.54
C ASN A 629 -20.12 15.61 20.81
N ILE A 630 -19.91 16.66 20.03
CA ILE A 630 -18.85 17.64 20.27
C ILE A 630 -19.08 18.35 21.62
N GLU A 631 -20.31 18.78 21.91
CA GLU A 631 -20.67 19.39 23.19
C GLU A 631 -20.42 18.44 24.37
N THR A 632 -20.82 17.18 24.23
CA THR A 632 -20.56 16.11 25.21
C THR A 632 -19.08 15.92 25.47
N GLY A 633 -18.25 15.94 24.41
CA GLY A 633 -16.80 15.85 24.50
C GLY A 633 -16.16 17.03 25.23
N CYS A 634 -16.61 18.25 24.94
CA CYS A 634 -16.17 19.46 25.65
C CYS A 634 -16.52 19.42 27.13
N GLN A 635 -17.73 19.01 27.47
CA GLN A 635 -18.16 18.87 28.84
C GLN A 635 -17.37 17.81 29.59
N ALA A 636 -17.18 16.65 29.00
CA ALA A 636 -16.38 15.57 29.56
C ALA A 636 -14.90 15.98 29.78
N ALA A 637 -14.32 16.79 28.90
CA ALA A 637 -12.96 17.31 29.05
C ALA A 637 -12.84 18.24 30.29
N VAL A 638 -13.85 19.06 30.50
CA VAL A 638 -13.90 19.99 31.65
C VAL A 638 -14.10 19.22 32.94
N GLU A 639 -15.04 18.28 32.99
CA GLU A 639 -15.31 17.43 34.16
C GLU A 639 -14.09 16.56 34.56
N ALA A 640 -13.34 16.06 33.57
CA ALA A 640 -12.14 15.29 33.81
C ALA A 640 -10.93 16.11 34.30
N ASN A 641 -11.00 17.45 34.23
CA ASN A 641 -9.95 18.35 34.67
C ASN A 641 -10.34 19.03 36.00
N PRO A 642 -9.71 18.65 37.12
CA PRO A 642 -10.10 19.18 38.46
C PRO A 642 -10.09 20.71 38.53
N LEU A 643 -9.11 21.37 37.85
CA LEU A 643 -9.04 22.82 37.86
C LEU A 643 -10.20 23.46 37.08
N ALA A 644 -10.59 22.89 35.95
CA ALA A 644 -11.72 23.38 35.16
C ALA A 644 -13.06 23.15 35.90
N ALA A 645 -13.26 21.95 36.41
CA ALA A 645 -14.44 21.62 37.24
C ALA A 645 -14.56 22.56 38.44
N GLY A 646 -13.45 22.82 39.15
CA GLY A 646 -13.43 23.75 40.27
C GLY A 646 -13.76 25.19 39.86
N ILE A 647 -13.31 25.66 38.70
CA ILE A 647 -13.65 26.98 38.15
C ILE A 647 -15.17 27.05 37.87
N LEU A 648 -15.78 26.02 37.28
CA LEU A 648 -17.23 26.00 37.07
C LEU A 648 -18.00 26.08 38.38
N SER A 649 -17.63 25.28 39.38
CA SER A 649 -18.24 25.33 40.70
C SER A 649 -18.07 26.70 41.37
N LEU A 650 -16.89 27.33 41.20
CA LEU A 650 -16.64 28.68 41.69
C LEU A 650 -17.56 29.70 41.00
N LEU A 651 -17.74 29.62 39.70
CA LEU A 651 -18.63 30.51 38.95
C LEU A 651 -20.09 30.32 39.32
N GLU A 652 -20.53 29.09 39.59
CA GLU A 652 -21.87 28.78 40.07
C GLU A 652 -22.13 29.41 41.44
N ALA A 653 -21.15 29.33 42.32
CA ALA A 653 -21.25 29.95 43.66
C ALA A 653 -21.20 31.49 43.58
N HIS A 654 -20.75 32.12 42.51
CA HIS A 654 -20.58 33.55 42.33
C HIS A 654 -21.48 34.15 41.21
N ASN A 655 -22.61 33.52 40.93
CA ASN A 655 -23.56 33.97 39.88
C ASN A 655 -22.94 34.18 38.50
N GLY A 656 -22.00 33.37 38.12
CA GLY A 656 -21.39 33.38 36.80
C GLY A 656 -20.24 34.34 36.57
N TYR A 657 -19.80 35.09 37.61
CA TYR A 657 -18.69 36.04 37.48
C TYR A 657 -17.73 35.94 38.67
N TRP A 658 -16.45 35.92 38.41
CA TRP A 658 -15.41 35.97 39.42
C TRP A 658 -14.20 36.78 38.92
N GLN A 659 -13.62 37.62 39.81
CA GLN A 659 -12.42 38.38 39.51
C GLN A 659 -11.45 38.32 40.69
N GLY A 660 -10.18 38.11 40.42
CA GLY A 660 -9.13 38.07 41.42
C GLY A 660 -7.77 37.66 40.86
N THR A 661 -6.79 37.58 41.75
CA THR A 661 -5.45 37.09 41.35
C THR A 661 -5.44 35.55 41.21
N THR A 662 -4.47 35.00 40.49
CA THR A 662 -4.30 33.53 40.38
C THR A 662 -4.11 32.88 41.73
N THR A 663 -3.50 33.57 42.72
CA THR A 663 -3.35 33.09 44.10
C THR A 663 -4.67 33.04 44.81
N GLU A 664 -5.52 34.04 44.66
CA GLU A 664 -6.86 34.07 45.20
C GLU A 664 -7.76 33.00 44.60
N LEU A 665 -7.63 32.76 43.28
CA LEU A 665 -8.34 31.66 42.64
C LEU A 665 -8.01 30.31 43.31
N ILE A 666 -6.73 30.01 43.50
CA ILE A 666 -6.29 28.77 44.14
C ILE A 666 -6.85 28.69 45.57
N ARG A 667 -6.77 29.76 46.34
CA ARG A 667 -7.30 29.80 47.68
C ARG A 667 -8.82 29.52 47.71
N ARG A 668 -9.57 30.11 46.78
CA ARG A 668 -11.02 29.90 46.68
C ARG A 668 -11.35 28.46 46.28
N LEU A 669 -10.57 27.84 45.36
CA LEU A 669 -10.76 26.44 45.03
C LEU A 669 -10.46 25.51 46.21
N GLN A 670 -9.43 25.79 47.00
CA GLN A 670 -9.10 25.05 48.21
C GLN A 670 -10.19 25.23 49.33
N GLU A 671 -10.83 26.40 49.39
CA GLU A 671 -11.93 26.63 50.29
C GLU A 671 -13.19 25.89 49.86
N LEU A 672 -13.46 25.76 48.54
CA LEU A 672 -14.59 25.04 48.00
C LEU A 672 -14.51 23.52 48.24
N ASP A 673 -13.31 22.95 48.08
CA ASP A 673 -13.08 21.53 48.37
C ASP A 673 -11.70 21.34 49.05
N PRO A 674 -11.69 21.42 50.43
CA PRO A 674 -10.46 21.26 51.20
C PRO A 674 -9.84 19.87 51.09
N THR A 675 -10.62 18.86 50.65
CA THR A 675 -10.17 17.47 50.59
C THR A 675 -9.51 17.12 49.25
N ASN A 676 -9.64 17.99 48.28
CA ASN A 676 -9.12 17.76 46.94
C ASN A 676 -7.60 17.96 46.88
N ARG A 677 -6.87 16.85 46.69
CA ARG A 677 -5.39 16.86 46.65
C ARG A 677 -4.86 17.62 45.45
N ASP A 678 -5.61 17.66 44.36
CA ASP A 678 -5.19 18.39 43.13
C ASP A 678 -5.18 19.90 43.44
N PHE A 679 -6.15 20.45 44.14
CA PHE A 679 -6.16 21.86 44.53
C PHE A 679 -5.03 22.21 45.50
N GLN A 680 -4.66 21.31 46.42
CA GLN A 680 -3.57 21.52 47.35
C GLN A 680 -2.20 21.58 46.66
N SER A 681 -2.04 20.98 45.49
CA SER A 681 -0.80 20.93 44.71
C SER A 681 -0.65 22.08 43.71
N LEU A 682 -1.65 22.94 43.52
CA LEU A 682 -1.64 24.01 42.54
C LEU A 682 -0.64 25.12 42.88
N SER A 683 0.11 25.58 41.87
CA SER A 683 0.92 26.81 41.98
C SER A 683 0.38 27.89 41.06
N ALA A 684 0.49 29.15 41.50
CA ALA A 684 -0.02 30.30 40.73
C ALA A 684 0.58 30.38 39.31
N ARG A 685 1.85 30.02 39.19
CA ARG A 685 2.54 29.98 37.89
C ARG A 685 1.95 28.88 36.98
N SER A 686 1.70 27.70 37.51
CA SER A 686 1.13 26.57 36.75
C SER A 686 -0.31 26.89 36.31
N VAL A 687 -1.14 27.38 37.20
CA VAL A 687 -2.54 27.75 36.91
C VAL A 687 -2.59 28.87 35.86
N GLY A 688 -1.79 29.93 36.04
CA GLY A 688 -1.73 31.03 35.08
C GLY A 688 -1.29 30.57 33.69
N LYS A 689 -0.33 29.64 33.58
CA LYS A 689 0.09 29.05 32.32
C LYS A 689 -1.02 28.20 31.68
N LYS A 690 -1.71 27.36 32.44
CA LYS A 690 -2.83 26.54 31.94
C LYS A 690 -3.99 27.40 31.44
N LEU A 691 -4.38 28.44 32.19
CA LEU A 691 -5.46 29.37 31.80
C LEU A 691 -5.09 30.23 30.58
N ALA A 692 -3.81 30.48 30.34
CA ALA A 692 -3.35 31.21 29.15
C ALA A 692 -3.23 30.31 27.89
N SER A 693 -3.24 28.97 28.04
CA SER A 693 -2.99 28.03 26.92
C SER A 693 -4.05 26.93 26.84
N SER A 694 -3.79 25.77 27.44
CA SER A 694 -4.58 24.54 27.21
C SER A 694 -6.00 24.61 27.77
N LEU A 695 -6.19 25.23 28.94
CA LEU A 695 -7.49 25.26 29.64
C LEU A 695 -8.42 26.34 29.09
N ARG A 696 -7.88 27.39 28.46
CA ARG A 696 -8.71 28.51 27.96
C ARG A 696 -9.69 28.03 26.88
N GLY A 697 -9.25 27.15 25.98
CA GLY A 697 -10.09 26.57 24.92
C GLY A 697 -11.19 25.69 25.48
N ASP A 698 -10.85 24.82 26.44
CA ASP A 698 -11.81 23.89 27.08
C ASP A 698 -12.88 24.66 27.84
N LEU A 699 -12.51 25.71 28.61
CA LEU A 699 -13.43 26.58 29.32
C LEU A 699 -14.33 27.39 28.39
N ALA A 700 -13.77 27.95 27.28
CA ALA A 700 -14.55 28.67 26.30
C ALA A 700 -15.61 27.78 25.62
N ALA A 701 -15.30 26.52 25.38
CA ALA A 701 -16.22 25.55 24.77
C ALA A 701 -17.45 25.27 25.66
N VAL A 702 -17.33 25.44 26.98
CA VAL A 702 -18.46 25.30 27.95
C VAL A 702 -19.02 26.67 28.38
N GLY A 703 -18.72 27.75 27.66
CA GLY A 703 -19.27 29.06 27.91
C GLY A 703 -18.60 29.83 29.08
N VAL A 704 -17.29 29.63 29.31
CA VAL A 704 -16.52 30.39 30.28
C VAL A 704 -15.43 31.17 29.57
N GLU A 705 -15.54 32.50 29.60
CA GLU A 705 -14.49 33.39 29.11
C GLU A 705 -13.45 33.63 30.21
N VAL A 706 -12.19 33.63 29.76
CA VAL A 706 -11.04 33.87 30.65
C VAL A 706 -10.30 35.09 30.11
N ASP A 707 -10.41 36.21 30.82
CA ASP A 707 -9.70 37.44 30.52
C ASP A 707 -8.62 37.74 31.55
N GLN A 708 -7.62 38.49 31.14
CA GLN A 708 -6.50 38.88 31.98
C GLN A 708 -6.35 40.42 31.91
N GLY A 709 -6.37 41.06 33.07
CA GLY A 709 -6.13 42.48 33.22
C GLY A 709 -4.90 42.77 34.07
N ARG A 710 -4.50 44.02 34.07
CA ARG A 710 -3.39 44.50 34.91
C ARG A 710 -3.79 45.85 35.55
N THR A 711 -3.66 45.93 36.82
CA THR A 711 -3.83 47.19 37.60
C THR A 711 -2.48 47.48 38.27
N GLY A 712 -1.79 48.50 37.86
CA GLY A 712 -0.48 48.87 38.40
C GLY A 712 0.51 47.68 38.38
N SER A 713 0.85 47.10 39.52
CA SER A 713 1.82 46.01 39.66
C SER A 713 1.19 44.63 39.68
N GLN A 714 -0.15 44.51 39.77
CA GLN A 714 -0.84 43.20 39.90
C GLN A 714 -1.54 42.77 38.63
N ARG A 715 -1.41 41.51 38.29
CA ARG A 715 -2.19 40.87 37.25
C ARG A 715 -3.42 40.19 37.90
N TYR A 716 -4.60 40.32 37.31
CA TYR A 716 -5.80 39.68 37.73
C TYR A 716 -6.46 38.88 36.58
N LEU A 717 -7.22 37.91 36.93
CA LEU A 717 -8.05 37.08 36.07
C LEU A 717 -9.49 37.53 36.18
N ILE A 718 -10.21 37.55 35.08
CA ILE A 718 -11.65 37.67 35.04
C ILE A 718 -12.18 36.38 34.46
N LEU A 719 -13.06 35.72 35.17
CA LEU A 719 -13.78 34.53 34.76
C LEU A 719 -15.26 34.89 34.68
N SER A 720 -15.85 34.76 33.51
CA SER A 720 -17.26 35.08 33.29
C SER A 720 -17.97 33.99 32.53
N ARG A 721 -19.18 33.64 33.00
CA ARG A 721 -20.06 32.74 32.30
C ARG A 721 -20.78 33.48 31.19
N VAL A 722 -20.54 33.08 29.95
CA VAL A 722 -21.26 33.60 28.79
C VAL A 722 -22.14 32.46 28.29
N GLU A 723 -23.30 32.75 27.74
CA GLU A 723 -24.09 31.69 27.11
C GLU A 723 -23.18 30.95 26.09
N PRO A 724 -23.06 29.62 26.20
CA PRO A 724 -22.23 28.87 25.29
C PRO A 724 -22.69 29.18 23.86
N GLN A 725 -21.78 29.58 23.00
CA GLN A 725 -22.09 29.66 21.56
C GLN A 725 -22.53 28.27 21.14
N LYS A 726 -23.87 28.08 21.00
CA LYS A 726 -24.42 26.82 20.50
C LYS A 726 -23.63 26.44 19.24
N THR A 727 -23.00 25.28 19.25
CA THR A 727 -22.39 24.71 18.05
C THR A 727 -23.48 24.69 17.00
N THR A 728 -23.42 25.63 16.04
CA THR A 728 -24.41 25.68 14.97
C THR A 728 -24.35 24.35 14.25
N PRO A 729 -25.45 23.58 14.17
CA PRO A 729 -25.47 22.32 13.43
C PRO A 729 -24.90 22.54 12.05
N LEU A 730 -24.19 21.55 11.53
CA LEU A 730 -23.74 21.54 10.14
C LEU A 730 -24.97 21.84 9.28
N PRO A 731 -24.90 22.79 8.32
CA PRO A 731 -26.08 23.16 7.55
C PRO A 731 -26.68 21.94 6.87
N PRO A 732 -28.02 21.76 6.96
CA PRO A 732 -28.69 20.69 6.24
C PRO A 732 -28.37 20.81 4.76
N LEU A 733 -28.07 19.71 4.09
CA LEU A 733 -27.96 19.65 2.64
C LEU A 733 -29.27 20.17 2.06
N ALA A 734 -29.17 21.16 1.14
CA ALA A 734 -30.29 21.48 0.28
C ALA A 734 -30.77 20.19 -0.37
N THR A 735 -31.98 19.79 -0.04
CA THR A 735 -32.61 18.55 -0.52
C THR A 735 -32.54 18.53 -2.04
N SER A 736 -31.71 17.65 -2.60
CA SER A 736 -31.83 17.28 -4.00
C SER A 736 -33.14 16.55 -4.22
N PRO A 737 -33.96 16.92 -5.20
CA PRO A 737 -35.21 16.25 -5.43
C PRO A 737 -34.98 14.84 -5.97
N ASN A 738 -35.72 13.87 -5.43
CA ASN A 738 -35.84 12.46 -5.83
C ASN A 738 -34.87 11.44 -5.24
N LEU A 739 -35.19 11.00 -4.04
CA LEU A 739 -34.69 9.73 -3.45
C LEU A 739 -35.75 8.60 -3.50
N ASP A 740 -36.91 8.82 -4.16
CA ASP A 740 -37.96 7.80 -4.29
C ASP A 740 -38.03 7.24 -5.73
N LYS A 741 -37.03 6.44 -6.11
CA LYS A 741 -37.23 5.43 -7.17
C LYS A 741 -36.43 4.17 -6.83
N PRO A 742 -37.14 3.04 -6.61
CA PRO A 742 -36.47 1.76 -6.46
C PRO A 742 -35.84 1.35 -7.80
N LEU A 743 -34.57 0.93 -7.69
CA LEU A 743 -33.83 0.28 -8.79
C LEU A 743 -34.39 -1.14 -9.01
N ASN A 744 -35.50 -1.24 -9.76
CA ASN A 744 -35.94 -2.48 -10.37
C ASN A 744 -36.47 -2.12 -11.74
N ASP A 745 -35.70 -2.34 -12.77
CA ASP A 745 -36.16 -2.84 -14.06
C ASP A 745 -34.96 -3.32 -14.90
N SER A 746 -34.75 -4.61 -14.86
CA SER A 746 -34.06 -5.36 -15.89
C SER A 746 -35.07 -5.96 -16.84
N SER A 747 -35.43 -5.22 -17.88
CA SER A 747 -36.08 -5.79 -19.06
C SER A 747 -35.16 -5.55 -20.27
N VAL A 748 -34.57 -6.64 -20.71
CA VAL A 748 -33.94 -6.78 -22.02
C VAL A 748 -35.03 -6.59 -23.09
N GLY A 749 -34.92 -5.52 -23.88
CA GLY A 749 -35.74 -5.27 -25.04
C GLY A 749 -34.85 -4.95 -26.22
N GLU A 750 -34.73 -5.91 -27.14
CA GLU A 750 -34.25 -5.70 -28.50
C GLU A 750 -35.04 -4.56 -29.16
N GLN A 751 -34.37 -3.54 -29.63
CA GLN A 751 -34.88 -2.69 -30.70
C GLN A 751 -33.78 -2.25 -31.66
N SER A 752 -34.06 -2.61 -32.88
CA SER A 752 -33.47 -2.34 -34.17
C SER A 752 -33.06 -0.89 -34.43
N LEU A 753 -31.94 -0.77 -35.16
CA LEU A 753 -31.42 0.44 -35.83
C LEU A 753 -32.45 1.13 -36.74
N PRO A 754 -32.46 2.44 -36.85
CA PRO A 754 -32.95 3.12 -38.04
C PRO A 754 -31.82 3.79 -38.83
N THR A 755 -32.00 3.64 -40.12
CA THR A 755 -31.23 4.03 -41.29
C THR A 755 -31.13 5.56 -41.45
N VAL A 756 -29.99 5.94 -42.04
CA VAL A 756 -29.61 7.25 -42.55
C VAL A 756 -30.68 7.88 -43.49
N ALA A 757 -30.92 9.18 -43.33
CA ALA A 757 -31.38 10.02 -44.42
C ALA A 757 -30.74 11.43 -44.34
N GLN A 758 -30.08 11.79 -45.39
CA GLN A 758 -29.54 13.11 -45.75
C GLN A 758 -30.66 14.16 -45.86
N ASN A 759 -30.38 15.44 -45.51
CA ASN A 759 -30.56 16.57 -46.42
C ASN A 759 -30.15 17.92 -45.83
N ALA A 760 -29.16 18.52 -46.49
CA ALA A 760 -29.13 19.88 -47.02
C ALA A 760 -29.36 21.12 -46.12
N SER A 761 -28.33 21.96 -46.08
CA SER A 761 -28.33 23.43 -45.83
C SER A 761 -29.26 24.21 -46.81
N PRO A 762 -29.52 25.55 -46.67
CA PRO A 762 -28.53 26.61 -46.42
C PRO A 762 -29.00 27.91 -45.70
N ALA A 763 -27.98 28.69 -45.25
CA ALA A 763 -27.72 30.08 -45.50
C ALA A 763 -28.40 31.22 -44.68
N ARG A 764 -27.52 32.13 -44.27
CA ARG A 764 -27.56 33.60 -44.20
C ARG A 764 -28.12 34.25 -42.91
N ASN A 765 -27.55 35.20 -42.34
CA ASN A 765 -26.60 36.28 -42.57
C ASN A 765 -26.75 37.30 -41.45
N ASN A 766 -25.66 38.04 -41.20
CA ASN A 766 -25.58 39.38 -40.60
C ASN A 766 -25.59 39.43 -39.05
N GLY A 767 -24.71 40.15 -38.41
CA GLY A 767 -23.70 41.16 -38.80
C GLY A 767 -23.16 41.76 -37.54
N ALA A 768 -21.90 42.08 -37.65
CA ALA A 768 -21.12 43.16 -37.05
C ALA A 768 -21.46 43.70 -35.64
N THR A 769 -20.51 43.70 -34.72
CA THR A 769 -19.62 44.89 -34.55
C THR A 769 -18.51 44.51 -33.57
N ALA A 770 -17.34 44.91 -33.97
CA ALA A 770 -16.11 44.94 -33.18
C ALA A 770 -16.13 46.04 -32.14
N GLU A 771 -15.55 45.79 -30.99
CA GLU A 771 -14.72 46.81 -30.30
C GLU A 771 -13.67 46.14 -29.42
N SER A 772 -12.50 46.57 -29.62
CA SER A 772 -11.18 46.37 -29.15
C SER A 772 -10.92 46.83 -27.73
N ILE A 773 -9.72 46.46 -27.24
CA ILE A 773 -8.90 47.13 -26.21
C ILE A 773 -9.01 46.38 -24.84
N THR A 774 -7.97 45.95 -24.18
CA THR A 774 -6.50 46.18 -24.14
C THR A 774 -5.84 45.12 -23.30
N SER A 775 -4.61 44.89 -23.62
CA SER A 775 -3.60 44.09 -22.90
C SER A 775 -3.34 44.61 -21.48
N SER A 776 -3.13 43.71 -20.52
CA SER A 776 -2.23 44.01 -19.39
C SER A 776 -1.51 42.73 -18.97
N THR A 777 -0.22 42.78 -19.16
CA THR A 777 0.85 41.87 -18.76
C THR A 777 0.99 41.80 -17.23
N PRO A 778 1.38 40.68 -16.63
CA PRO A 778 1.72 40.61 -15.21
C PRO A 778 3.18 41.01 -14.96
N PRO A 779 3.51 41.55 -13.78
CA PRO A 779 4.88 41.98 -13.46
C PRO A 779 5.77 40.84 -12.98
N ALA A 780 7.05 41.10 -13.19
CA ALA A 780 8.19 40.26 -13.06
C ALA A 780 8.53 39.82 -11.60
N VAL A 781 9.16 38.68 -11.57
CA VAL A 781 9.89 38.03 -10.47
C VAL A 781 11.10 38.91 -10.06
N GLU A 782 11.26 39.12 -8.77
CA GLU A 782 12.49 39.65 -8.19
C GLU A 782 13.21 38.66 -7.31
N LYS A 783 14.50 38.69 -7.41
CA LYS A 783 15.56 37.75 -7.09
C LYS A 783 15.80 37.55 -5.58
N THR A 784 16.19 36.31 -5.26
CA THR A 784 16.96 35.90 -4.06
C THR A 784 18.22 36.76 -3.84
N PRO A 785 18.67 36.90 -2.59
CA PRO A 785 20.09 37.09 -2.31
C PRO A 785 20.74 35.90 -1.59
N ALA A 786 22.00 35.79 -1.92
CA ALA A 786 23.01 34.85 -1.75
C ALA A 786 23.38 34.46 -0.30
N VAL A 787 23.87 33.25 -0.20
CA VAL A 787 24.72 32.60 0.78
C VAL A 787 25.89 33.46 1.23
N ALA A 788 26.10 33.59 2.55
CA ALA A 788 27.33 34.05 3.15
C ALA A 788 28.00 32.91 3.89
N THR A 789 29.08 32.45 3.32
CA THR A 789 30.12 31.59 3.89
C THR A 789 30.90 32.40 4.95
N ILE A 790 31.07 31.83 6.15
CA ILE A 790 32.13 32.31 7.08
C ILE A 790 33.01 31.12 7.38
N ASN A 791 34.27 31.30 7.00
CA ASN A 791 35.42 30.44 7.24
C ASN A 791 35.99 30.61 8.66
N SER A 792 36.46 29.50 9.12
CA SER A 792 37.42 29.22 10.23
C SER A 792 38.44 30.26 10.59
N LYS A 793 38.85 30.31 11.84
CA LYS A 793 40.20 30.00 12.34
C LYS A 793 40.36 30.19 13.85
N ASP A 794 40.91 29.15 14.41
CA ASP A 794 42.08 29.04 15.31
C ASP A 794 42.07 29.61 16.73
N HIS A 795 42.64 28.74 17.53
CA HIS A 795 43.41 28.83 18.78
C HIS A 795 42.66 28.39 20.05
N ASP A 796 43.03 27.39 20.64
CA ASP A 796 44.20 26.74 21.22
C ASP A 796 44.18 26.79 22.77
N THR A 797 44.62 25.65 23.38
CA THR A 797 45.17 25.45 24.71
C THR A 797 44.29 25.36 25.97
N GLY A 798 44.50 24.27 26.68
CA GLY A 798 44.45 24.19 28.11
C GLY A 798 43.78 22.96 28.71
N SER A 799 44.39 21.87 28.72
CA SER A 799 45.07 21.07 29.76
C SER A 799 44.31 20.73 31.03
N ALA A 800 44.43 19.45 31.36
CA ALA A 800 44.44 18.78 32.66
C ALA A 800 43.10 18.54 33.34
N SER A 801 42.77 17.41 33.88
CA SER A 801 43.51 16.27 34.41
C SER A 801 42.52 15.22 34.95
N ARG A 802 42.81 13.97 34.67
CA ARG A 802 42.71 12.78 35.52
C ARG A 802 41.68 12.67 36.63
N GLY A 803 40.92 11.58 36.59
CA GLY A 803 40.26 10.94 37.70
C GLY A 803 39.84 9.51 37.34
N LEU A 804 40.80 8.58 37.39
CA LEU A 804 40.50 7.15 37.55
C LEU A 804 39.83 6.95 38.89
N TYR A 805 38.77 6.14 38.92
CA TYR A 805 38.45 5.32 40.11
C TYR A 805 38.15 3.90 39.65
N THR A 806 38.95 3.02 40.24
CA THR A 806 38.99 1.58 40.13
C THR A 806 37.85 0.93 40.89
N LEU A 807 37.48 -0.25 40.39
CA LEU A 807 36.75 -1.29 41.12
C LEU A 807 37.35 -1.58 42.49
N GLU A 808 36.47 -1.83 43.48
CA GLU A 808 36.55 -3.01 44.38
C GLU A 808 35.44 -2.96 45.45
N ASP A 809 34.95 -4.18 45.75
CA ASP A 809 34.21 -4.60 46.95
C ASP A 809 32.69 -4.35 47.08
N ALA A 810 31.94 -5.42 46.78
CA ALA A 810 31.14 -6.11 47.81
C ALA A 810 30.67 -7.47 47.31
N LYS A 811 31.32 -8.49 47.85
CA LYS A 811 30.83 -9.89 47.89
C LYS A 811 29.72 -10.00 48.92
N SER A 812 28.65 -10.71 48.59
CA SER A 812 28.02 -11.66 49.52
C SER A 812 27.02 -12.57 48.79
N GLU A 813 27.42 -13.79 48.69
CA GLU A 813 26.76 -15.06 49.00
C GLU A 813 25.63 -15.52 48.04
N CYS A 814 26.09 -16.47 47.25
CA CYS A 814 25.33 -17.47 46.51
C CYS A 814 25.30 -18.77 47.35
N PRO A 815 24.25 -19.52 47.48
CA PRO A 815 24.31 -20.96 47.78
C PRO A 815 24.08 -21.81 46.55
N THR A 816 25.13 -22.53 46.23
CA THR A 816 25.32 -23.90 45.73
C THR A 816 24.24 -24.61 44.94
N LYS A 817 24.59 -24.91 43.71
CA LYS A 817 24.06 -26.01 42.89
C LYS A 817 24.37 -27.38 43.49
N PRO A 818 23.53 -28.42 43.23
CA PRO A 818 24.04 -29.77 43.09
C PRO A 818 24.16 -30.16 41.63
N SER A 819 25.21 -30.88 41.39
CA SER A 819 25.72 -31.44 40.13
C SER A 819 24.91 -32.65 39.65
N SER A 820 24.91 -32.76 38.28
CA SER A 820 24.85 -33.97 37.47
C SER A 820 23.62 -34.85 37.47
N LEU A 821 22.99 -34.86 36.27
CA LEU A 821 22.67 -36.13 35.61
C LEU A 821 22.44 -35.87 34.11
N ARG A 822 23.39 -36.36 33.28
CA ARG A 822 23.18 -36.59 31.86
C ARG A 822 22.34 -37.83 31.73
N GLY A 823 21.24 -37.81 30.95
CA GLY A 823 20.46 -38.95 30.62
C GLY A 823 19.44 -38.67 29.54
N HIS A 824 19.71 -39.17 28.38
CA HIS A 824 18.83 -39.54 27.25
C HIS A 824 17.39 -38.98 27.19
N GLN A 825 17.16 -38.08 26.24
CA GLN A 825 15.83 -37.79 25.73
C GLN A 825 15.31 -38.96 24.90
N SER A 826 14.37 -39.72 25.48
CA SER A 826 13.39 -40.51 24.78
C SER A 826 12.02 -39.84 25.01
N SER A 827 11.36 -39.45 23.96
CA SER A 827 9.97 -38.97 23.97
C SER A 827 9.07 -40.11 24.37
N ALA A 828 8.76 -40.23 25.67
CA ALA A 828 7.77 -41.16 26.15
C ALA A 828 6.39 -40.53 26.02
N VAL A 829 5.55 -41.07 25.15
CA VAL A 829 4.11 -40.80 25.10
C VAL A 829 3.50 -41.33 26.38
N VAL A 830 2.99 -40.48 27.25
CA VAL A 830 2.29 -40.86 28.48
C VAL A 830 0.96 -41.47 28.12
N THR A 831 0.73 -42.72 28.54
CA THR A 831 -0.52 -43.42 28.24
C THR A 831 -1.69 -42.98 29.13
N PRO A 832 -2.93 -43.07 28.66
CA PRO A 832 -4.13 -42.70 29.45
C PRO A 832 -4.18 -43.35 30.84
N THR A 833 -3.57 -44.49 31.03
CA THR A 833 -3.49 -45.20 32.30
C THR A 833 -2.52 -44.55 33.30
N GLN A 834 -1.50 -43.84 32.79
CA GLN A 834 -0.54 -43.10 33.60
C GLN A 834 -1.10 -41.72 34.01
N LEU A 835 -1.96 -41.14 33.19
CA LEU A 835 -2.69 -39.90 33.53
C LEU A 835 -3.75 -40.08 34.61
N ALA A 836 -4.39 -41.27 34.68
CA ALA A 836 -5.38 -41.60 35.72
C ALA A 836 -4.77 -41.78 37.11
N GLN A 837 -3.45 -41.75 37.25
CA GLN A 837 -2.72 -41.88 38.55
C GLN A 837 -2.17 -40.55 39.08
N LEU A 838 -2.42 -39.45 38.36
CA LEU A 838 -1.99 -38.13 38.79
C LEU A 838 -3.06 -37.44 39.64
N GLU A 839 -2.74 -37.05 40.88
CA GLU A 839 -3.56 -36.20 41.71
C GLU A 839 -3.12 -34.76 41.54
N ILE A 840 -3.98 -33.92 40.88
CA ILE A 840 -3.75 -32.48 40.74
C ILE A 840 -4.77 -31.78 41.64
N PRO A 841 -4.37 -30.94 42.59
CA PRO A 841 -5.28 -30.25 43.46
C PRO A 841 -6.27 -29.37 42.68
N GLY A 842 -7.58 -29.65 42.82
CA GLY A 842 -8.64 -28.87 42.20
C GLY A 842 -9.24 -29.40 40.93
N LEU A 843 -8.75 -30.54 40.39
CA LEU A 843 -9.33 -31.18 39.22
C LEU A 843 -9.79 -32.62 39.55
N SER A 844 -10.92 -33.02 38.99
CA SER A 844 -11.40 -34.42 39.05
C SER A 844 -10.60 -35.33 38.11
N GLN A 845 -10.48 -36.62 38.42
CA GLN A 845 -9.76 -37.58 37.56
C GLN A 845 -10.32 -37.63 36.12
N THR A 846 -11.59 -37.32 35.94
CA THR A 846 -12.22 -37.26 34.60
C THR A 846 -11.75 -36.07 33.81
N GLU A 847 -11.50 -34.95 34.48
CA GLU A 847 -10.96 -33.73 33.85
C GLU A 847 -9.48 -33.84 33.50
N ILE A 848 -8.69 -34.55 34.33
CA ILE A 848 -7.28 -34.87 34.05
C ILE A 848 -7.11 -35.77 32.80
N VAL A 849 -7.99 -36.76 32.64
CA VAL A 849 -7.99 -37.64 31.45
C VAL A 849 -8.47 -36.90 30.20
N HIS A 850 -9.38 -35.92 30.33
CA HIS A 850 -9.89 -35.14 29.22
C HIS A 850 -8.84 -34.12 28.69
N LEU A 851 -8.00 -33.54 29.55
CA LEU A 851 -6.91 -32.66 29.19
C LEU A 851 -5.79 -33.43 28.44
N GLY A 852 -5.55 -34.70 28.72
CA GLY A 852 -4.55 -35.52 28.01
C GLY A 852 -4.97 -35.99 26.61
N GLY A 853 -6.22 -35.82 26.20
CA GLY A 853 -6.75 -36.21 24.87
C GLY A 853 -6.64 -35.13 23.79
N TYR A 854 -6.16 -33.94 24.09
CA TYR A 854 -5.93 -32.89 23.09
C TYR A 854 -4.49 -32.91 22.57
N GLU A 855 -4.29 -33.39 21.35
CA GLU A 855 -3.04 -33.19 20.59
C GLU A 855 -2.78 -31.71 20.42
N GLY A 856 -1.88 -31.12 21.21
CA GLY A 856 -1.48 -29.71 21.02
C GLY A 856 -1.16 -28.90 22.28
N ILE A 857 -1.12 -29.47 23.45
CA ILE A 857 -0.71 -28.76 24.66
C ILE A 857 0.83 -28.62 24.66
N SER A 858 1.30 -27.38 24.59
CA SER A 858 2.72 -27.04 24.61
C SER A 858 3.38 -27.47 25.94
N PRO A 859 4.63 -27.95 25.93
CA PRO A 859 5.37 -28.35 27.15
C PRO A 859 5.47 -27.26 28.24
N TRP A 860 5.23 -26.01 27.90
CA TRP A 860 5.29 -24.86 28.82
C TRP A 860 4.15 -24.80 29.85
N ILE A 861 3.09 -25.57 29.68
CA ILE A 861 1.97 -25.62 30.64
C ILE A 861 2.29 -26.55 31.82
N TRP A 862 3.27 -27.44 31.66
CA TRP A 862 3.68 -28.39 32.72
C TRP A 862 4.68 -27.84 33.71
N ASP A 863 5.40 -26.74 33.37
CA ASP A 863 6.35 -26.07 34.29
C ASP A 863 5.69 -25.05 35.23
N GLY A 864 4.37 -24.82 35.09
CA GLY A 864 3.58 -23.87 35.87
C GLY A 864 2.47 -24.45 36.73
N LEU A 865 2.25 -25.77 36.66
CA LEU A 865 1.41 -26.56 37.57
C LEU A 865 2.33 -27.44 38.44
#